data_28403d5fa1bc2e67b81f3a3feadb0fc8
#
_entry.id   28403d5fa1bc2e67b81f3a3feadb0fc8
#
_cell.length_a   1.000
_cell.length_b   1.000
_cell.length_c   1.000
_cell.angle_alpha   90.00
_cell.angle_beta   90.00
_cell.angle_gamma   90.00
#
_symmetry.space_group_name_H-M   'P 1'
#
loop_
_entity.id
_entity.type
_entity.pdbx_description
1 polymer ?
#
loop_
_entity_poly.entity_id
_entity_poly.type
_entity_poly.pdbx_seq_one_letter_code
_entity_poly.pdbx_strand_id
1 'polypeptide(L)'
;MPGVAHPGDAPGEDFEKTQVIGKMILSFEKIRRMTVVVISALFLIMTLSACRQQKTVPVDPADLVNTLMGTDSEYLLSHGNTYPAVALPFGMNFWTPQTRRNGDGWGYTYDDHKITGIKQTHQPSPWINDYAAFSLMPVTGAGKITEDQRASWFSHKAEEARPYFYSVYLADYDITAEVTPTERSALFRFTFPESDSSAVVIDAFAGGSMVKIIPEEKKIIGYCRNNHGGVPENFHNYFVIVFDREFDFFSAWVDGALMPGSTGQEGDRTVAVVGFRTERGEQVSARVASSFISHEQAELNLERETGGRSFDNVRDAARERWNIELGRIRVEGGTDDQVRTFYSTLYRTMLFPRIFYEYDGTGEIVHYSPYNGQVLPGRLFTDNGFWDTFRAAMPLITLMYPEMSSHIMEGLVNAYLESGWLPEWASPGHRNCMIGSNSASLIADAYLKGIRGYNIDTLWNAMVKNTKGHGPVHSVGRYGAGYYNSLGYVPYDAGINENVARTLEYAYADWCLWRLAKELGRPQEEVELYAGRTQNYRNVFDSERLLMRGKNLDGTFQSPFSPYKWGDAFTEGNSWHYTWSVFHDVAGLAELMGGEEMMARMLDSVFVVPPLFDDSYYGFPIHEIREMQIMNMGNYAHGNQPVQHMIYLYKYTPEPWKTEMRVREVMDKLYNYTPDGYCGDEDNGQTSAWYVFSALGFYPVTPGTGEYVLGSPLFRKATVTLADGKELVISAPENSRENIYVNEVLLNGKKSRVSFVTHAQLLEGGKLEFRMSQAPNTDRGVSPAWRPYSMSNGK
;
A
#
# COMPACT_ATOMS: atom_id res chain seq x y z
N MET A 1 -15.61 -41.71 88.00
CA MET A 1 -15.88 -42.82 88.94
C MET A 1 -16.64 -43.94 88.28
N PRO A 2 -16.38 -45.18 88.66
CA PRO A 2 -15.11 -45.96 88.73
C PRO A 2 -15.30 -47.17 87.77
N GLY A 3 -14.44 -48.00 87.49
CA GLY A 3 -13.39 -48.78 88.02
C GLY A 3 -13.15 -49.99 87.21
N VAL A 4 -11.88 -50.38 87.19
CA VAL A 4 -11.23 -51.62 87.59
C VAL A 4 -11.68 -52.88 86.83
N ALA A 5 -10.85 -53.68 86.23
CA ALA A 5 -9.61 -54.36 86.62
C ALA A 5 -8.99 -55.18 85.47
N HIS A 6 -7.70 -55.35 85.46
CA HIS A 6 -6.87 -56.41 84.86
C HIS A 6 -7.16 -57.80 85.41
N PRO A 7 -6.50 -58.91 84.99
CA PRO A 7 -5.31 -59.17 84.17
C PRO A 7 -5.42 -60.47 83.33
N GLY A 8 -4.37 -60.81 82.55
CA GLY A 8 -4.03 -62.23 82.17
C GLY A 8 -3.17 -62.44 80.97
N ASP A 9 -1.93 -62.69 81.23
CA ASP A 9 -0.81 -63.10 80.35
C ASP A 9 -1.05 -64.23 79.34
N ALA A 10 -0.37 -64.18 78.19
CA ALA A 10 0.71 -65.07 77.78
C ALA A 10 1.25 -64.84 76.36
N PRO A 11 2.49 -65.03 76.07
CA PRO A 11 3.23 -64.54 74.90
C PRO A 11 3.35 -65.59 73.84
N GLY A 12 3.53 -65.21 72.58
CA GLY A 12 3.98 -66.14 71.53
C GLY A 12 3.45 -66.02 70.12
N GLU A 13 3.31 -64.79 69.52
CA GLU A 13 3.00 -64.73 68.08
C GLU A 13 3.59 -63.48 67.32
N ASP A 14 4.61 -62.82 67.86
CA ASP A 14 5.12 -61.58 67.33
C ASP A 14 6.34 -61.67 66.39
N PHE A 15 6.94 -62.88 66.17
CA PHE A 15 8.12 -62.98 65.31
C PHE A 15 7.87 -63.24 63.81
N GLU A 16 6.75 -63.84 63.44
CA GLU A 16 6.46 -64.10 62.02
C GLU A 16 5.78 -62.84 61.35
N LYS A 17 4.97 -62.05 62.08
CA LYS A 17 4.31 -60.84 61.51
C LYS A 17 5.33 -59.76 61.19
N THR A 18 6.40 -59.61 61.91
CA THR A 18 7.43 -58.59 61.63
C THR A 18 8.26 -58.88 60.36
N GLN A 19 8.48 -60.14 60.03
CA GLN A 19 9.18 -60.50 58.79
C GLN A 19 8.31 -60.37 57.54
N VAL A 20 7.01 -60.57 57.62
CA VAL A 20 6.07 -60.45 56.53
C VAL A 20 5.84 -58.95 56.21
N ILE A 21 5.71 -58.13 57.27
CA ILE A 21 5.55 -56.64 57.14
C ILE A 21 6.85 -56.06 56.56
N GLY A 22 8.05 -56.45 57.00
CA GLY A 22 9.30 -55.99 56.40
C GLY A 22 9.47 -56.33 54.92
N LYS A 23 9.06 -57.53 54.49
CA LYS A 23 9.08 -57.92 53.10
C LYS A 23 8.04 -57.20 52.25
N MET A 24 6.87 -56.89 52.82
CA MET A 24 5.84 -56.09 52.15
C MET A 24 6.27 -54.60 51.94
N ILE A 25 6.89 -54.01 53.00
CA ILE A 25 7.40 -52.60 52.91
C ILE A 25 8.52 -52.51 51.84
N LEU A 26 9.46 -53.45 51.81
CA LEU A 26 10.50 -53.49 50.77
C LEU A 26 9.97 -53.76 49.38
N SER A 27 8.87 -54.49 49.21
CA SER A 27 8.18 -54.69 47.97
C SER A 27 7.47 -53.42 47.53
N PHE A 28 6.79 -52.65 48.41
CA PHE A 28 6.12 -51.37 48.11
C PHE A 28 7.15 -50.29 47.79
N GLU A 29 8.31 -50.21 48.43
CA GLU A 29 9.37 -49.30 48.05
C GLU A 29 9.97 -49.61 46.68
N LYS A 30 10.17 -50.84 46.32
CA LYS A 30 10.62 -51.25 44.98
C LYS A 30 9.59 -50.89 43.92
N ILE A 31 8.30 -51.14 44.13
CA ILE A 31 7.22 -50.77 43.21
C ILE A 31 7.15 -49.25 43.07
N ARG A 32 7.23 -48.51 44.17
CA ARG A 32 7.22 -47.03 44.17
C ARG A 32 8.42 -46.46 43.39
N ARG A 33 9.64 -47.04 43.57
CA ARG A 33 10.84 -46.63 42.80
C ARG A 33 10.69 -46.98 41.31
N MET A 34 10.16 -48.11 40.96
CA MET A 34 9.89 -48.49 39.58
C MET A 34 8.82 -47.57 38.95
N THR A 35 7.76 -47.23 39.68
CA THR A 35 6.71 -46.35 39.20
C THR A 35 7.23 -44.93 38.98
N VAL A 36 8.09 -44.40 39.86
CA VAL A 36 8.73 -43.08 39.69
C VAL A 36 9.69 -43.08 38.49
N VAL A 37 10.46 -44.15 38.28
CA VAL A 37 11.36 -44.27 37.13
C VAL A 37 10.56 -44.35 35.80
N VAL A 38 9.45 -45.11 35.79
CA VAL A 38 8.59 -45.24 34.62
C VAL A 38 7.88 -43.91 34.32
N ILE A 39 7.40 -43.21 35.33
CA ILE A 39 6.76 -41.90 35.16
C ILE A 39 7.79 -40.87 34.70
N SER A 40 9.01 -40.88 35.25
CA SER A 40 10.10 -39.99 34.81
C SER A 40 10.57 -40.30 33.39
N ALA A 41 10.63 -41.57 33.01
CA ALA A 41 10.94 -41.97 31.63
C ALA A 41 9.82 -41.60 30.64
N LEU A 42 8.57 -41.74 31.03
CA LEU A 42 7.40 -41.29 30.24
C LEU A 42 7.38 -39.75 30.10
N PHE A 43 7.71 -39.01 31.15
CA PHE A 43 7.84 -37.55 31.11
C PHE A 43 9.01 -37.11 30.21
N LEU A 44 10.15 -37.84 30.26
CA LEU A 44 11.30 -37.58 29.38
C LEU A 44 10.98 -37.93 27.93
N ILE A 45 10.21 -38.98 27.67
CA ILE A 45 9.75 -39.34 26.32
C ILE A 45 8.72 -38.34 25.81
N MET A 46 7.82 -37.83 26.65
CA MET A 46 6.88 -36.77 26.29
C MET A 46 7.59 -35.43 26.03
N THR A 47 8.60 -35.06 26.79
CA THR A 47 9.41 -33.86 26.56
C THR A 47 10.29 -34.00 25.29
N LEU A 48 10.82 -35.18 25.03
CA LEU A 48 11.56 -35.48 23.79
C LEU A 48 10.63 -35.55 22.56
N SER A 49 9.37 -35.96 22.72
CA SER A 49 8.36 -35.90 21.64
C SER A 49 7.84 -34.51 21.39
N ALA A 50 7.76 -33.62 22.39
CA ALA A 50 7.41 -32.21 22.25
C ALA A 50 8.55 -31.40 21.58
N CYS A 51 9.79 -31.85 21.62
CA CYS A 51 10.95 -31.33 20.90
C CYS A 51 11.16 -31.91 19.51
N ARG A 52 10.27 -32.75 18.98
CA ARG A 52 10.20 -32.95 17.54
C ARG A 52 9.71 -31.63 16.96
N GLN A 53 10.62 -30.79 16.48
CA GLN A 53 10.31 -29.72 15.55
C GLN A 53 9.40 -30.33 14.48
N GLN A 54 8.09 -30.06 14.55
CA GLN A 54 7.26 -30.15 13.37
C GLN A 54 8.03 -29.35 12.32
N LYS A 55 8.48 -29.99 11.26
CA LYS A 55 8.85 -29.28 10.03
C LYS A 55 7.57 -28.59 9.65
N THR A 56 7.41 -27.35 10.07
CA THR A 56 6.38 -26.45 9.55
C THR A 56 6.63 -26.43 8.06
N VAL A 57 5.71 -26.94 7.29
CA VAL A 57 5.68 -26.70 5.84
C VAL A 57 5.73 -25.19 5.71
N PRO A 58 6.68 -24.62 4.96
CA PRO A 58 6.72 -23.18 4.78
C PRO A 58 5.35 -22.73 4.26
N VAL A 59 4.71 -21.83 4.98
CA VAL A 59 3.44 -21.23 4.51
C VAL A 59 3.80 -20.34 3.33
N ASP A 60 3.08 -20.50 2.21
CA ASP A 60 3.28 -19.66 1.04
C ASP A 60 3.01 -18.20 1.38
N PRO A 61 3.88 -17.27 0.99
CA PRO A 61 3.71 -15.83 1.30
C PRO A 61 2.36 -15.27 0.89
N ALA A 62 1.80 -15.70 -0.24
CA ALA A 62 0.48 -15.26 -0.71
C ALA A 62 -0.67 -15.64 0.25
N ASP A 63 -0.52 -16.70 1.03
CA ASP A 63 -1.52 -17.14 2.01
C ASP A 63 -1.40 -16.38 3.35
N LEU A 64 -0.30 -15.64 3.56
CA LEU A 64 -0.12 -14.76 4.72
C LEU A 64 -0.78 -13.40 4.51
N VAL A 65 -1.06 -13.02 3.28
CA VAL A 65 -1.70 -11.75 2.93
C VAL A 65 -3.15 -11.74 3.38
N ASN A 66 -3.54 -10.68 4.08
CA ASN A 66 -4.94 -10.33 4.30
C ASN A 66 -5.31 -9.15 3.41
N THR A 67 -6.04 -9.40 2.32
CA THR A 67 -6.51 -8.35 1.41
C THR A 67 -7.59 -7.47 2.02
N LEU A 68 -8.19 -7.89 3.14
CA LEU A 68 -9.16 -7.11 3.91
C LEU A 68 -8.50 -6.08 4.84
N MET A 69 -7.18 -6.11 5.02
CA MET A 69 -6.48 -5.10 5.81
C MET A 69 -6.72 -3.70 5.25
N GLY A 70 -7.22 -2.79 6.09
CA GLY A 70 -7.52 -1.41 5.71
C GLY A 70 -8.90 -1.16 5.10
N THR A 71 -9.80 -2.15 5.14
CA THR A 71 -11.14 -2.06 4.50
C THR A 71 -12.26 -1.62 5.44
N ASP A 72 -11.98 -1.48 6.73
CA ASP A 72 -12.91 -0.93 7.72
C ASP A 72 -12.79 0.60 7.77
N SER A 73 -13.24 1.25 6.72
CA SER A 73 -13.11 2.70 6.54
C SER A 73 -14.43 3.33 6.11
N GLU A 74 -14.60 4.59 6.48
CA GLU A 74 -15.71 5.44 6.06
C GLU A 74 -15.23 6.88 5.77
N TYR A 75 -16.11 7.72 5.21
CA TYR A 75 -15.79 9.11 4.87
C TYR A 75 -15.15 9.92 6.02
N LEU A 76 -15.54 9.66 7.27
CA LEU A 76 -15.11 10.44 8.43
C LEU A 76 -13.90 9.86 9.16
N LEU A 77 -13.51 8.61 8.86
CA LEU A 77 -12.38 7.93 9.53
C LEU A 77 -11.81 6.87 8.60
N SER A 78 -10.53 6.99 8.27
CA SER A 78 -9.82 6.01 7.48
C SER A 78 -9.02 5.05 8.36
N HIS A 79 -9.15 3.79 8.04
CA HIS A 79 -8.28 2.70 8.50
C HIS A 79 -7.47 2.09 7.34
N GLY A 80 -7.32 2.84 6.24
CA GLY A 80 -6.61 2.44 5.04
C GLY A 80 -7.28 2.89 3.75
N ASN A 81 -8.61 3.10 3.76
CA ASN A 81 -9.40 3.41 2.56
C ASN A 81 -9.15 2.44 1.41
N THR A 82 -9.01 1.14 1.73
CA THR A 82 -8.70 0.09 0.78
C THR A 82 -9.91 -0.79 0.49
N TYR A 83 -9.77 -1.66 -0.49
CA TYR A 83 -10.72 -2.73 -0.80
C TYR A 83 -9.94 -4.05 -1.02
N PRO A 84 -10.60 -5.23 -0.93
CA PRO A 84 -9.94 -6.51 -1.18
C PRO A 84 -9.67 -6.66 -2.69
N ALA A 85 -8.51 -6.18 -3.15
CA ALA A 85 -8.12 -6.25 -4.54
C ALA A 85 -7.68 -7.67 -4.92
N VAL A 86 -8.38 -8.26 -5.88
CA VAL A 86 -8.02 -9.53 -6.51
C VAL A 86 -7.38 -9.18 -7.86
N ALA A 87 -6.07 -9.28 -7.94
CA ALA A 87 -5.30 -8.79 -9.07
C ALA A 87 -3.96 -9.50 -9.18
N LEU A 88 -3.26 -9.38 -10.29
CA LEU A 88 -1.83 -9.66 -10.38
C LEU A 88 -1.00 -8.42 -10.00
N PRO A 89 0.27 -8.59 -9.60
CA PRO A 89 1.14 -7.45 -9.33
C PRO A 89 1.18 -6.48 -10.49
N PHE A 90 0.90 -5.20 -10.22
CA PHE A 90 0.83 -4.10 -11.20
C PHE A 90 -0.18 -4.33 -12.35
N GLY A 91 -1.15 -5.23 -12.21
CA GLY A 91 -2.12 -5.58 -13.25
C GLY A 91 -2.94 -4.38 -13.72
N MET A 92 -3.48 -4.46 -14.96
CA MET A 92 -4.36 -3.43 -15.52
C MET A 92 -5.72 -3.42 -14.82
N ASN A 93 -6.28 -4.61 -14.57
CA ASN A 93 -7.62 -4.76 -14.01
C ASN A 93 -7.56 -5.37 -12.62
N PHE A 94 -8.29 -4.78 -11.69
CA PHE A 94 -8.53 -5.35 -10.37
C PHE A 94 -9.99 -5.76 -10.24
N TRP A 95 -10.23 -6.78 -9.44
CA TRP A 95 -11.56 -7.28 -9.12
C TRP A 95 -11.80 -7.16 -7.63
N THR A 96 -12.99 -6.75 -7.24
CA THR A 96 -13.37 -6.60 -5.84
C THR A 96 -14.85 -6.90 -5.65
N PRO A 97 -15.26 -7.51 -4.52
CA PRO A 97 -16.67 -7.47 -4.14
C PRO A 97 -17.12 -6.02 -4.00
N GLN A 98 -18.38 -5.76 -4.30
CA GLN A 98 -19.01 -4.46 -4.14
C GLN A 98 -20.10 -4.58 -3.09
N THR A 99 -20.07 -3.74 -2.06
CA THR A 99 -21.06 -3.71 -0.99
C THR A 99 -22.01 -2.52 -1.09
N ARG A 100 -21.54 -1.42 -1.69
CA ARG A 100 -22.29 -0.18 -1.90
C ARG A 100 -22.57 0.06 -3.38
N ARG A 101 -23.26 1.15 -3.69
CA ARG A 101 -23.55 1.50 -5.10
C ARG A 101 -22.29 1.97 -5.83
N ASN A 102 -22.25 1.72 -7.12
CA ASN A 102 -21.20 2.29 -7.96
C ASN A 102 -21.26 3.82 -7.92
N GLY A 103 -20.08 4.46 -7.83
CA GLY A 103 -19.96 5.91 -7.61
C GLY A 103 -19.81 6.31 -6.14
N ASP A 104 -20.08 5.41 -5.18
CA ASP A 104 -19.62 5.58 -3.82
C ASP A 104 -18.11 5.33 -3.76
N GLY A 105 -17.32 6.26 -3.23
CA GLY A 105 -15.88 6.08 -3.08
C GLY A 105 -15.53 4.86 -2.20
N TRP A 106 -16.38 4.54 -1.25
CA TRP A 106 -16.27 3.36 -0.38
C TRP A 106 -17.08 2.19 -0.95
N GLY A 107 -16.82 1.81 -2.20
CA GLY A 107 -17.54 0.74 -2.89
C GLY A 107 -17.53 -0.62 -2.21
N TYR A 108 -16.54 -0.87 -1.35
CA TYR A 108 -16.49 -1.95 -0.36
C TYR A 108 -16.10 -1.39 1.00
N THR A 109 -16.81 -1.78 2.05
CA THR A 109 -16.37 -1.60 3.43
C THR A 109 -16.62 -2.87 4.24
N TYR A 110 -15.74 -3.17 5.19
CA TYR A 110 -15.79 -4.41 5.98
C TYR A 110 -17.07 -4.55 6.80
N ASP A 111 -17.59 -3.47 7.35
CA ASP A 111 -18.82 -3.47 8.16
C ASP A 111 -20.12 -3.67 7.38
N ASP A 112 -20.08 -3.62 6.05
CA ASP A 112 -21.27 -3.89 5.24
C ASP A 112 -21.59 -5.40 5.20
N HIS A 113 -22.88 -5.73 5.07
CA HIS A 113 -23.36 -7.12 5.18
C HIS A 113 -24.00 -7.65 3.90
N LYS A 114 -24.00 -6.88 2.81
CA LYS A 114 -24.58 -7.30 1.53
C LYS A 114 -23.62 -7.03 0.39
N ILE A 115 -23.51 -7.99 -0.51
CA ILE A 115 -22.79 -7.84 -1.77
C ILE A 115 -23.79 -7.56 -2.88
N THR A 116 -23.48 -6.56 -3.72
CA THR A 116 -24.27 -6.11 -4.87
C THR A 116 -23.68 -6.57 -6.21
N GLY A 117 -22.44 -7.06 -6.21
CA GLY A 117 -21.73 -7.57 -7.37
C GLY A 117 -20.26 -7.86 -7.09
N ILE A 118 -19.58 -8.47 -8.05
CA ILE A 118 -18.13 -8.52 -8.14
C ILE A 118 -17.75 -7.59 -9.28
N LYS A 119 -17.05 -6.49 -8.96
CA LYS A 119 -16.79 -5.37 -9.85
C LYS A 119 -15.36 -5.42 -10.39
N GLN A 120 -15.19 -5.15 -11.69
CA GLN A 120 -13.92 -4.65 -12.19
C GLN A 120 -13.75 -3.22 -11.70
N THR A 121 -12.61 -2.91 -11.11
CA THR A 121 -12.33 -1.58 -10.54
C THR A 121 -10.97 -1.06 -10.96
N HIS A 122 -10.92 0.24 -11.17
CA HIS A 122 -9.70 1.01 -11.42
C HIS A 122 -9.51 2.10 -10.35
N GLN A 123 -10.23 1.99 -9.23
CA GLN A 123 -10.16 2.99 -8.16
C GLN A 123 -8.80 2.97 -7.46
N PRO A 124 -8.05 4.08 -7.46
CA PRO A 124 -6.81 4.20 -6.70
C PRO A 124 -7.05 4.63 -5.25
N SER A 125 -8.13 5.40 -5.01
CA SER A 125 -8.51 5.95 -3.71
C SER A 125 -10.00 6.32 -3.74
N PRO A 126 -10.73 6.26 -2.61
CA PRO A 126 -12.11 6.74 -2.52
C PRO A 126 -12.29 8.19 -2.97
N TRP A 127 -11.32 9.04 -2.68
CA TRP A 127 -11.32 10.47 -3.00
C TRP A 127 -11.20 10.76 -4.50
N ILE A 128 -10.52 9.90 -5.23
CA ILE A 128 -10.35 9.98 -6.68
C ILE A 128 -11.51 9.32 -7.41
N ASN A 129 -12.19 8.37 -6.75
CA ASN A 129 -13.24 7.54 -7.30
C ASN A 129 -12.75 6.54 -8.36
N ASP A 130 -13.71 5.78 -8.91
CA ASP A 130 -13.50 4.71 -9.89
C ASP A 130 -13.76 5.23 -11.31
N TYR A 131 -13.26 4.53 -12.31
CA TYR A 131 -13.58 4.78 -13.71
C TYR A 131 -13.69 3.47 -14.49
N ALA A 132 -14.45 3.49 -15.56
CA ALA A 132 -14.56 2.41 -16.51
C ALA A 132 -14.93 1.05 -15.88
N ALA A 133 -15.75 1.10 -14.81
CA ALA A 133 -16.14 -0.05 -14.02
C ALA A 133 -17.40 -0.73 -14.59
N PHE A 134 -17.47 -2.05 -14.43
CA PHE A 134 -18.67 -2.88 -14.60
C PHE A 134 -18.66 -4.03 -13.61
N SER A 135 -19.80 -4.68 -13.39
CA SER A 135 -19.89 -5.78 -12.44
C SER A 135 -20.68 -6.99 -12.95
N LEU A 136 -20.38 -8.15 -12.35
CA LEU A 136 -21.12 -9.39 -12.50
C LEU A 136 -21.75 -9.77 -11.17
N MET A 137 -23.05 -10.14 -11.17
CA MET A 137 -23.73 -10.63 -9.98
C MET A 137 -24.57 -11.86 -10.32
N PRO A 138 -24.26 -13.04 -9.80
CA PRO A 138 -25.11 -14.20 -9.95
C PRO A 138 -26.33 -14.10 -9.02
N VAL A 139 -27.50 -14.45 -9.51
CA VAL A 139 -28.77 -14.38 -8.79
C VAL A 139 -29.69 -15.57 -9.14
N THR A 140 -30.69 -15.83 -8.30
CA THR A 140 -31.85 -16.65 -8.66
C THR A 140 -33.11 -15.79 -8.62
N GLY A 141 -34.07 -16.07 -9.54
CA GLY A 141 -35.31 -15.31 -9.67
C GLY A 141 -35.21 -14.11 -10.61
N ALA A 142 -36.37 -13.62 -11.06
CA ALA A 142 -36.48 -12.51 -11.99
C ALA A 142 -36.43 -11.12 -11.32
N GLY A 143 -36.15 -10.08 -12.12
CA GLY A 143 -36.29 -8.68 -11.68
C GLY A 143 -35.22 -8.15 -10.74
N LYS A 144 -34.05 -8.78 -10.69
CA LYS A 144 -32.90 -8.40 -9.84
C LYS A 144 -31.90 -7.49 -10.59
N ILE A 145 -32.37 -6.37 -11.10
CA ILE A 145 -31.60 -5.55 -12.06
C ILE A 145 -30.76 -4.47 -11.38
N THR A 146 -31.35 -3.76 -10.42
CA THR A 146 -30.62 -2.71 -9.69
C THR A 146 -29.75 -3.30 -8.59
N GLU A 147 -28.73 -2.54 -8.16
CA GLU A 147 -27.82 -2.96 -7.10
C GLU A 147 -28.58 -3.32 -5.81
N ASP A 148 -29.57 -2.53 -5.42
CA ASP A 148 -30.41 -2.80 -4.22
C ASP A 148 -31.26 -4.07 -4.38
N GLN A 149 -31.80 -4.31 -5.60
CA GLN A 149 -32.64 -5.49 -5.84
C GLN A 149 -31.86 -6.80 -5.86
N ARG A 150 -30.58 -6.76 -6.32
CA ARG A 150 -29.72 -7.94 -6.41
C ARG A 150 -28.82 -8.14 -5.21
N ALA A 151 -28.80 -7.19 -4.27
CA ALA A 151 -27.98 -7.29 -3.07
C ALA A 151 -28.28 -8.56 -2.27
N SER A 152 -27.24 -9.31 -1.90
CA SER A 152 -27.36 -10.53 -1.09
C SER A 152 -26.58 -10.43 0.20
N TRP A 153 -27.18 -10.94 1.27
CA TRP A 153 -26.47 -11.12 2.53
C TRP A 153 -25.28 -12.06 2.35
N PHE A 154 -24.19 -11.76 3.03
CA PHE A 154 -23.00 -12.59 3.13
C PHE A 154 -22.42 -12.57 4.55
N SER A 155 -21.41 -13.37 4.80
CA SER A 155 -20.68 -13.42 6.06
C SER A 155 -19.21 -13.57 5.78
N HIS A 156 -18.37 -12.79 6.47
CA HIS A 156 -16.92 -12.94 6.42
C HIS A 156 -16.40 -14.33 6.82
N LYS A 157 -17.23 -15.15 7.52
CA LYS A 157 -16.90 -16.54 7.82
C LYS A 157 -17.07 -17.48 6.61
N ALA A 158 -17.78 -17.02 5.58
CA ALA A 158 -18.01 -17.71 4.31
C ALA A 158 -17.47 -16.89 3.14
N GLU A 159 -16.51 -16.03 3.41
CA GLU A 159 -15.74 -15.22 2.46
C GLU A 159 -14.27 -15.66 2.51
N GLU A 160 -13.68 -15.86 1.36
CA GLU A 160 -12.24 -16.04 1.22
C GLU A 160 -11.68 -14.95 0.31
N ALA A 161 -10.85 -14.05 0.86
CA ALA A 161 -10.25 -12.94 0.17
C ALA A 161 -8.73 -13.10 0.15
N ARG A 162 -8.17 -13.38 -1.05
CA ARG A 162 -6.75 -13.58 -1.32
C ARG A 162 -6.31 -12.67 -2.47
N PRO A 163 -5.04 -12.35 -2.61
CA PRO A 163 -4.55 -11.57 -3.76
C PRO A 163 -4.92 -12.18 -5.13
N TYR A 164 -4.97 -13.48 -5.19
CA TYR A 164 -5.15 -14.30 -6.39
C TYR A 164 -6.53 -14.94 -6.53
N PHE A 165 -7.41 -14.75 -5.53
CA PHE A 165 -8.69 -15.44 -5.46
C PHE A 165 -9.66 -14.77 -4.51
N TYR A 166 -10.91 -14.67 -4.92
CA TYR A 166 -12.02 -14.30 -4.04
C TYR A 166 -13.15 -15.29 -4.17
N SER A 167 -13.74 -15.67 -3.05
CA SER A 167 -14.92 -16.52 -2.98
C SER A 167 -15.89 -16.03 -1.91
N VAL A 168 -17.18 -16.04 -2.21
CA VAL A 168 -18.22 -15.65 -1.25
C VAL A 168 -19.50 -16.46 -1.45
N TYR A 169 -20.14 -16.81 -0.34
CA TYR A 169 -21.48 -17.40 -0.35
C TYR A 169 -22.55 -16.32 -0.24
N LEU A 170 -23.41 -16.23 -1.25
CA LEU A 170 -24.54 -15.29 -1.36
C LEU A 170 -25.80 -15.92 -0.80
N ALA A 171 -26.12 -15.56 0.45
CA ALA A 171 -27.12 -16.29 1.24
C ALA A 171 -28.56 -16.16 0.71
N ASP A 172 -28.93 -15.03 0.08
CA ASP A 172 -30.28 -14.85 -0.46
C ASP A 172 -30.52 -15.70 -1.72
N TYR A 173 -29.48 -16.24 -2.33
CA TYR A 173 -29.55 -16.98 -3.59
C TYR A 173 -29.05 -18.43 -3.51
N ASP A 174 -28.47 -18.85 -2.38
CA ASP A 174 -27.81 -20.16 -2.24
C ASP A 174 -26.72 -20.36 -3.32
N ILE A 175 -25.92 -19.30 -3.62
CA ILE A 175 -24.90 -19.30 -4.67
C ILE A 175 -23.52 -19.07 -4.04
N THR A 176 -22.53 -19.85 -4.48
CA THR A 176 -21.12 -19.50 -4.27
C THR A 176 -20.58 -18.81 -5.52
N ALA A 177 -20.04 -17.61 -5.36
CA ALA A 177 -19.40 -16.83 -6.42
C ALA A 177 -17.89 -16.77 -6.21
N GLU A 178 -17.12 -17.07 -7.25
CA GLU A 178 -15.65 -17.12 -7.21
C GLU A 178 -15.06 -16.32 -8.36
N VAL A 179 -13.92 -15.66 -8.12
CA VAL A 179 -13.14 -14.97 -9.17
C VAL A 179 -11.64 -15.16 -8.96
N THR A 180 -10.90 -15.31 -10.07
CA THR A 180 -9.44 -15.34 -10.11
C THR A 180 -8.92 -14.46 -11.26
N PRO A 181 -7.86 -13.64 -11.02
CA PRO A 181 -7.43 -12.62 -11.95
C PRO A 181 -6.32 -13.11 -12.89
N THR A 182 -6.18 -12.40 -14.00
CA THR A 182 -4.94 -12.25 -14.78
C THR A 182 -4.60 -10.75 -14.86
N GLU A 183 -3.68 -10.32 -15.73
CA GLU A 183 -3.33 -8.89 -15.85
C GLU A 183 -4.49 -8.04 -16.39
N ARG A 184 -5.22 -8.53 -17.42
CA ARG A 184 -6.30 -7.82 -18.15
C ARG A 184 -7.61 -8.58 -18.16
N SER A 185 -7.60 -9.81 -17.64
CA SER A 185 -8.74 -10.71 -17.69
C SER A 185 -9.04 -11.28 -16.31
N ALA A 186 -10.13 -12.04 -16.20
CA ALA A 186 -10.46 -12.85 -15.03
C ALA A 186 -11.31 -14.06 -15.42
N LEU A 187 -11.30 -15.08 -14.58
CA LEU A 187 -12.24 -16.18 -14.66
C LEU A 187 -13.17 -16.12 -13.45
N PHE A 188 -14.45 -16.29 -13.74
CA PHE A 188 -15.51 -16.44 -12.76
C PHE A 188 -16.04 -17.86 -12.76
N ARG A 189 -16.48 -18.33 -11.59
CA ARG A 189 -17.19 -19.57 -11.41
C ARG A 189 -18.32 -19.36 -10.42
N PHE A 190 -19.54 -19.70 -10.84
CA PHE A 190 -20.75 -19.58 -10.04
C PHE A 190 -21.34 -20.97 -9.79
N THR A 191 -21.47 -21.37 -8.53
CA THR A 191 -22.12 -22.63 -8.14
C THR A 191 -23.55 -22.33 -7.72
N PHE A 192 -24.51 -22.82 -8.51
CA PHE A 192 -25.94 -22.53 -8.36
C PHE A 192 -26.69 -23.63 -7.58
N PRO A 193 -27.82 -23.28 -6.95
CA PRO A 193 -28.81 -24.24 -6.51
C PRO A 193 -29.59 -24.83 -7.70
N GLU A 194 -30.48 -25.79 -7.45
CA GLU A 194 -31.51 -26.18 -8.42
C GLU A 194 -32.49 -25.02 -8.65
N SER A 195 -32.57 -24.55 -9.89
CA SER A 195 -33.44 -23.41 -10.25
C SER A 195 -33.68 -23.31 -11.75
N ASP A 196 -34.91 -22.97 -12.11
CA ASP A 196 -35.30 -22.63 -13.49
C ASP A 196 -34.98 -21.19 -13.87
N SER A 197 -34.45 -20.40 -12.91
CA SER A 197 -34.25 -18.94 -13.05
C SER A 197 -32.90 -18.48 -12.50
N SER A 198 -31.89 -19.32 -12.54
CA SER A 198 -30.52 -18.92 -12.28
C SER A 198 -30.04 -17.95 -13.35
N ALA A 199 -29.35 -16.85 -12.95
CA ALA A 199 -28.89 -15.86 -13.92
C ALA A 199 -27.64 -15.16 -13.44
N VAL A 200 -26.92 -14.55 -14.39
CA VAL A 200 -25.84 -13.57 -14.12
C VAL A 200 -26.28 -12.23 -14.66
N VAL A 201 -26.24 -11.22 -13.80
CA VAL A 201 -26.52 -9.83 -14.13
C VAL A 201 -25.20 -9.14 -14.41
N ILE A 202 -25.04 -8.59 -15.61
CA ILE A 202 -23.89 -7.80 -16.04
C ILE A 202 -24.33 -6.34 -16.09
N ASP A 203 -23.80 -5.52 -15.22
CA ASP A 203 -24.16 -4.11 -15.07
C ASP A 203 -22.98 -3.24 -15.53
N ALA A 204 -23.18 -2.49 -16.61
CA ALA A 204 -22.16 -1.61 -17.16
C ALA A 204 -22.23 -0.20 -16.56
N PHE A 205 -23.08 0.00 -15.54
CA PHE A 205 -23.28 1.22 -14.77
C PHE A 205 -23.67 2.46 -15.57
N ALA A 206 -24.03 3.51 -14.84
CA ALA A 206 -24.37 4.81 -15.39
C ALA A 206 -23.11 5.59 -15.84
N GLY A 207 -23.27 6.57 -16.70
CA GLY A 207 -22.20 7.40 -17.26
C GLY A 207 -21.91 7.11 -18.74
N GLY A 208 -22.81 6.38 -19.39
CA GLY A 208 -22.71 5.95 -20.80
C GLY A 208 -22.16 4.54 -20.94
N SER A 209 -22.99 3.64 -21.39
CA SER A 209 -22.62 2.22 -21.53
C SER A 209 -23.37 1.53 -22.68
N MET A 210 -22.85 0.39 -23.10
CA MET A 210 -23.48 -0.48 -24.08
C MET A 210 -23.30 -1.94 -23.67
N VAL A 211 -24.34 -2.76 -23.88
CA VAL A 211 -24.25 -4.21 -23.80
C VAL A 211 -24.86 -4.84 -25.05
N LYS A 212 -24.24 -5.93 -25.53
CA LYS A 212 -24.76 -6.76 -26.62
C LYS A 212 -24.56 -8.23 -26.30
N ILE A 213 -25.67 -8.98 -26.27
CA ILE A 213 -25.70 -10.42 -26.03
C ILE A 213 -25.63 -11.10 -27.40
N ILE A 214 -24.75 -12.08 -27.54
CA ILE A 214 -24.55 -12.90 -28.74
C ILE A 214 -24.75 -14.36 -28.33
N PRO A 215 -26.01 -14.84 -28.30
CA PRO A 215 -26.34 -16.14 -27.72
C PRO A 215 -25.65 -17.31 -28.39
N GLU A 216 -25.50 -17.26 -29.70
CA GLU A 216 -24.86 -18.30 -30.53
C GLU A 216 -23.38 -18.47 -30.23
N GLU A 217 -22.74 -17.46 -29.67
CA GLU A 217 -21.34 -17.46 -29.23
C GLU A 217 -21.22 -17.60 -27.71
N LYS A 218 -22.34 -17.68 -26.97
CA LYS A 218 -22.36 -17.66 -25.48
C LYS A 218 -21.66 -16.45 -24.92
N LYS A 219 -21.74 -15.32 -25.62
CA LYS A 219 -20.90 -14.16 -25.43
C LYS A 219 -21.71 -12.89 -25.18
N ILE A 220 -21.13 -12.03 -24.35
CA ILE A 220 -21.59 -10.65 -24.18
C ILE A 220 -20.40 -9.76 -24.50
N ILE A 221 -20.63 -8.73 -25.30
CA ILE A 221 -19.70 -7.62 -25.47
C ILE A 221 -20.35 -6.35 -24.97
N GLY A 222 -19.54 -5.41 -24.53
CA GLY A 222 -20.04 -4.13 -24.07
C GLY A 222 -18.93 -3.12 -23.88
N TYR A 223 -19.31 -1.91 -23.49
CA TYR A 223 -18.37 -0.92 -23.00
C TYR A 223 -18.99 -0.11 -21.84
N CYS A 224 -18.14 0.51 -21.06
CA CYS A 224 -18.49 1.53 -20.08
C CYS A 224 -17.59 2.74 -20.22
N ARG A 225 -18.16 3.94 -19.93
CA ARG A 225 -17.48 5.24 -20.05
C ARG A 225 -17.49 6.01 -18.76
N ASN A 226 -18.03 5.42 -17.68
CA ASN A 226 -18.07 6.08 -16.37
C ASN A 226 -16.68 6.55 -15.95
N ASN A 227 -16.56 7.80 -15.55
CA ASN A 227 -15.30 8.43 -15.13
C ASN A 227 -15.59 9.69 -14.32
N HIS A 228 -14.58 10.20 -13.65
CA HIS A 228 -14.63 11.42 -12.87
C HIS A 228 -13.77 12.55 -13.47
N GLY A 229 -13.62 12.55 -14.80
CA GLY A 229 -12.86 13.53 -15.58
C GLY A 229 -11.42 13.13 -15.89
N GLY A 230 -10.74 14.02 -16.61
CA GLY A 230 -9.36 13.83 -17.01
C GLY A 230 -9.15 12.90 -18.20
N VAL A 231 -10.23 12.62 -18.99
CA VAL A 231 -10.19 11.77 -20.17
C VAL A 231 -10.86 12.41 -21.38
N PRO A 232 -10.46 12.09 -22.62
CA PRO A 232 -11.12 12.50 -23.86
C PRO A 232 -12.52 11.90 -24.01
N GLU A 233 -13.35 12.51 -24.89
CA GLU A 233 -14.73 12.08 -25.15
C GLU A 233 -14.84 10.65 -25.69
N ASN A 234 -13.82 10.14 -26.39
CA ASN A 234 -13.78 8.79 -26.92
C ASN A 234 -13.26 7.74 -25.93
N PHE A 235 -13.18 8.08 -24.65
CA PHE A 235 -12.78 7.14 -23.61
C PHE A 235 -13.80 6.02 -23.42
N HIS A 236 -13.35 4.78 -23.53
CA HIS A 236 -14.15 3.58 -23.32
C HIS A 236 -13.31 2.50 -22.66
N ASN A 237 -13.93 1.69 -21.82
CA ASN A 237 -13.44 0.38 -21.43
C ASN A 237 -14.34 -0.67 -22.11
N TYR A 238 -13.85 -1.27 -23.18
CA TYR A 238 -14.52 -2.33 -23.90
C TYR A 238 -14.34 -3.64 -23.15
N PHE A 239 -15.41 -4.41 -22.95
CA PHE A 239 -15.32 -5.70 -22.30
C PHE A 239 -15.93 -6.81 -23.16
N VAL A 240 -15.42 -8.03 -22.93
CA VAL A 240 -15.94 -9.26 -23.48
C VAL A 240 -16.11 -10.30 -22.37
N ILE A 241 -17.26 -10.99 -22.37
CA ILE A 241 -17.59 -12.04 -21.40
C ILE A 241 -18.03 -13.26 -22.19
N VAL A 242 -17.37 -14.41 -21.99
CA VAL A 242 -17.67 -15.68 -22.65
C VAL A 242 -18.02 -16.73 -21.63
N PHE A 243 -19.22 -17.28 -21.72
CA PHE A 243 -19.71 -18.34 -20.81
C PHE A 243 -19.38 -19.74 -21.38
N ASP A 244 -19.28 -20.71 -20.52
CA ASP A 244 -18.98 -22.11 -20.87
C ASP A 244 -20.17 -22.87 -21.42
N ARG A 245 -21.40 -22.32 -21.25
CA ARG A 245 -22.64 -22.95 -21.70
C ARG A 245 -23.61 -22.00 -22.41
N GLU A 246 -24.59 -22.54 -23.11
CA GLU A 246 -25.66 -21.81 -23.79
C GLU A 246 -26.60 -21.13 -22.78
N PHE A 247 -27.20 -20.01 -23.18
CA PHE A 247 -28.20 -19.29 -22.39
C PHE A 247 -29.58 -19.89 -22.62
N ASP A 248 -30.28 -20.29 -21.57
CA ASP A 248 -31.69 -20.73 -21.66
C ASP A 248 -32.62 -19.52 -21.86
N PHE A 249 -32.26 -18.37 -21.35
CA PHE A 249 -32.99 -17.11 -21.54
C PHE A 249 -32.02 -15.92 -21.39
N PHE A 250 -32.43 -14.77 -21.92
CA PHE A 250 -31.65 -13.54 -21.77
C PHE A 250 -32.54 -12.30 -21.90
N SER A 251 -32.08 -11.16 -21.38
CA SER A 251 -32.73 -9.87 -21.57
C SER A 251 -31.69 -8.73 -21.52
N ALA A 252 -31.99 -7.64 -22.21
CA ALA A 252 -31.24 -6.40 -22.11
C ALA A 252 -32.12 -5.29 -21.52
N TRP A 253 -31.51 -4.41 -20.76
CA TRP A 253 -32.14 -3.29 -20.06
C TRP A 253 -31.38 -2.02 -20.36
N VAL A 254 -32.10 -0.90 -20.49
CA VAL A 254 -31.53 0.43 -20.64
C VAL A 254 -32.28 1.38 -19.69
N ASP A 255 -31.53 2.13 -18.89
CA ASP A 255 -32.04 3.13 -17.95
C ASP A 255 -33.19 2.61 -17.06
N GLY A 256 -33.07 1.36 -16.61
CA GLY A 256 -34.04 0.67 -15.76
C GLY A 256 -35.24 0.07 -16.49
N ALA A 257 -35.33 0.24 -17.80
CA ALA A 257 -36.42 -0.32 -18.60
C ALA A 257 -36.01 -1.61 -19.32
N LEU A 258 -36.88 -2.64 -19.25
CA LEU A 258 -36.69 -3.87 -20.03
C LEU A 258 -36.89 -3.59 -21.52
N MET A 259 -36.01 -4.12 -22.34
CA MET A 259 -36.10 -4.05 -23.81
C MET A 259 -36.44 -5.43 -24.39
N PRO A 260 -37.74 -5.78 -24.50
CA PRO A 260 -38.18 -7.12 -24.91
C PRO A 260 -37.66 -7.52 -26.30
N GLY A 261 -37.04 -8.69 -26.39
CA GLY A 261 -36.53 -9.24 -27.64
C GLY A 261 -35.26 -8.57 -28.16
N SER A 262 -34.70 -7.59 -27.45
CA SER A 262 -33.43 -6.98 -27.82
C SER A 262 -32.26 -7.75 -27.25
N THR A 263 -31.23 -7.92 -28.09
CA THR A 263 -29.95 -8.49 -27.74
C THR A 263 -28.89 -7.43 -27.47
N GLY A 264 -29.16 -6.13 -27.73
CA GLY A 264 -28.19 -5.07 -27.52
C GLY A 264 -28.86 -3.74 -27.22
N GLN A 265 -28.26 -2.98 -26.33
CA GLN A 265 -28.71 -1.66 -25.90
C GLN A 265 -27.52 -0.75 -25.63
N GLU A 266 -27.71 0.54 -25.90
CA GLU A 266 -26.81 1.65 -25.58
C GLU A 266 -27.62 2.73 -24.87
N GLY A 267 -27.08 3.31 -23.79
CA GLY A 267 -27.75 4.35 -23.01
C GLY A 267 -26.87 4.89 -21.90
N ASP A 268 -27.46 5.59 -20.95
CA ASP A 268 -26.71 6.05 -19.78
C ASP A 268 -26.28 4.87 -18.93
N ARG A 269 -27.22 3.94 -18.65
CA ARG A 269 -26.94 2.69 -17.96
C ARG A 269 -27.53 1.50 -18.70
N THR A 270 -26.69 0.53 -19.00
CA THR A 270 -27.13 -0.71 -19.63
C THR A 270 -26.83 -1.93 -18.78
N VAL A 271 -27.76 -2.90 -18.81
CA VAL A 271 -27.63 -4.15 -18.08
C VAL A 271 -27.97 -5.31 -19.00
N ALA A 272 -27.12 -6.33 -19.05
CA ALA A 272 -27.44 -7.62 -19.64
C ALA A 272 -27.73 -8.64 -18.55
N VAL A 273 -28.75 -9.47 -18.78
CA VAL A 273 -29.05 -10.63 -17.94
C VAL A 273 -29.02 -11.88 -18.81
N VAL A 274 -28.19 -12.83 -18.45
CA VAL A 274 -28.17 -14.17 -19.09
C VAL A 274 -28.51 -15.22 -18.07
N GLY A 275 -29.37 -16.14 -18.45
CA GLY A 275 -29.99 -17.09 -17.52
C GLY A 275 -29.85 -18.54 -17.93
N PHE A 276 -29.93 -19.39 -16.91
CA PHE A 276 -29.66 -20.81 -16.99
C PHE A 276 -30.69 -21.59 -16.17
N ARG A 277 -31.04 -22.79 -16.63
CA ARG A 277 -31.68 -23.81 -15.78
C ARG A 277 -30.56 -24.62 -15.17
N THR A 278 -30.54 -24.70 -13.86
CA THR A 278 -29.45 -25.33 -13.13
C THR A 278 -29.94 -26.46 -12.22
N GLU A 279 -29.16 -27.51 -12.14
CA GLU A 279 -29.28 -28.53 -11.09
C GLU A 279 -28.53 -28.05 -9.82
N ARG A 280 -28.81 -28.72 -8.69
CA ARG A 280 -28.13 -28.35 -7.45
C ARG A 280 -26.62 -28.60 -7.51
N GLY A 281 -25.85 -27.57 -7.25
CA GLY A 281 -24.38 -27.61 -7.27
C GLY A 281 -23.79 -27.49 -8.68
N GLU A 282 -24.62 -27.19 -9.67
CA GLU A 282 -24.14 -26.97 -11.04
C GLU A 282 -23.29 -25.69 -11.12
N GLN A 283 -22.17 -25.78 -11.82
CA GLN A 283 -21.23 -24.68 -12.01
C GLN A 283 -21.40 -24.07 -13.41
N VAL A 284 -21.46 -22.75 -13.44
CA VAL A 284 -21.40 -21.93 -14.66
C VAL A 284 -20.17 -21.07 -14.56
N SER A 285 -19.32 -21.13 -15.60
CA SER A 285 -18.10 -20.34 -15.64
C SER A 285 -18.15 -19.24 -16.70
N ALA A 286 -17.49 -18.12 -16.44
CA ALA A 286 -17.32 -17.03 -17.38
C ALA A 286 -15.85 -16.60 -17.44
N ARG A 287 -15.35 -16.38 -18.67
CA ARG A 287 -14.09 -15.71 -18.94
C ARG A 287 -14.40 -14.25 -19.27
N VAL A 288 -13.70 -13.33 -18.63
CA VAL A 288 -13.95 -11.88 -18.76
C VAL A 288 -12.63 -11.20 -19.08
N ALA A 289 -12.62 -10.30 -20.05
CA ALA A 289 -11.50 -9.41 -20.32
C ALA A 289 -11.97 -8.03 -20.71
N SER A 290 -11.10 -7.05 -20.59
CA SER A 290 -11.37 -5.71 -21.06
C SER A 290 -10.17 -5.08 -21.78
N SER A 291 -10.42 -3.96 -22.45
CA SER A 291 -9.46 -3.17 -23.21
C SER A 291 -9.90 -1.72 -23.26
N PHE A 292 -8.97 -0.80 -23.18
CA PHE A 292 -9.23 0.62 -23.45
C PHE A 292 -9.13 0.97 -24.94
N ILE A 293 -8.85 -0.01 -25.81
CA ILE A 293 -8.61 0.18 -27.24
C ILE A 293 -9.83 -0.20 -28.08
N SER A 294 -10.30 -1.46 -27.99
CA SER A 294 -11.45 -1.95 -28.76
C SER A 294 -11.98 -3.28 -28.22
N HIS A 295 -13.13 -3.74 -28.76
CA HIS A 295 -13.66 -5.09 -28.48
C HIS A 295 -12.73 -6.18 -28.98
N GLU A 296 -12.13 -6.01 -30.17
CA GLU A 296 -11.20 -6.98 -30.77
C GLU A 296 -9.95 -7.12 -29.88
N GLN A 297 -9.49 -6.01 -29.32
CA GLN A 297 -8.37 -6.04 -28.38
C GLN A 297 -8.76 -6.71 -27.06
N ALA A 298 -9.97 -6.50 -26.55
CA ALA A 298 -10.47 -7.22 -25.37
C ALA A 298 -10.57 -8.74 -25.63
N GLU A 299 -11.01 -9.17 -26.82
CA GLU A 299 -11.00 -10.58 -27.22
C GLU A 299 -9.58 -11.14 -27.30
N LEU A 300 -8.63 -10.37 -27.83
CA LEU A 300 -7.21 -10.75 -27.89
C LEU A 300 -6.63 -10.92 -26.48
N ASN A 301 -6.92 -10.01 -25.55
CA ASN A 301 -6.52 -10.12 -24.14
C ASN A 301 -7.13 -11.38 -23.51
N LEU A 302 -8.42 -11.65 -23.76
CA LEU A 302 -9.11 -12.83 -23.24
C LEU A 302 -8.43 -14.12 -23.69
N GLU A 303 -8.17 -14.27 -24.99
CA GLU A 303 -7.57 -15.49 -25.54
C GLU A 303 -6.11 -15.65 -25.10
N ARG A 304 -5.32 -14.58 -25.12
CA ARG A 304 -3.92 -14.61 -24.69
C ARG A 304 -3.75 -15.03 -23.23
N GLU A 305 -4.61 -14.54 -22.34
CA GLU A 305 -4.42 -14.73 -20.89
C GLU A 305 -5.19 -15.95 -20.34
N THR A 306 -6.32 -16.30 -20.97
CA THR A 306 -7.21 -17.35 -20.45
C THR A 306 -7.50 -18.49 -21.43
N GLY A 307 -7.06 -18.38 -22.70
CA GLY A 307 -7.34 -19.38 -23.74
C GLY A 307 -6.92 -20.80 -23.34
N GLY A 308 -7.87 -21.73 -23.40
CA GLY A 308 -7.62 -23.15 -23.08
C GLY A 308 -7.31 -23.47 -21.61
N ARG A 309 -7.44 -22.48 -20.68
CA ARG A 309 -7.11 -22.65 -19.25
C ARG A 309 -8.38 -22.83 -18.43
N SER A 310 -8.35 -23.76 -17.47
CA SER A 310 -9.41 -23.91 -16.47
C SER A 310 -9.30 -22.82 -15.38
N PHE A 311 -10.38 -22.61 -14.63
CA PHE A 311 -10.41 -21.72 -13.47
C PHE A 311 -9.27 -22.04 -12.50
N ASP A 312 -9.12 -23.29 -12.10
CA ASP A 312 -8.10 -23.71 -11.15
C ASP A 312 -6.68 -23.51 -11.68
N ASN A 313 -6.44 -23.72 -12.98
CA ASN A 313 -5.12 -23.45 -13.59
C ASN A 313 -4.76 -21.95 -13.56
N VAL A 314 -5.74 -21.06 -13.76
CA VAL A 314 -5.50 -19.60 -13.66
C VAL A 314 -5.28 -19.18 -12.23
N ARG A 315 -6.10 -19.68 -11.30
CA ARG A 315 -5.95 -19.41 -9.86
C ARG A 315 -4.57 -19.84 -9.34
N ASP A 316 -4.15 -21.04 -9.66
CA ASP A 316 -2.88 -21.59 -9.19
C ASP A 316 -1.69 -20.82 -9.79
N ALA A 317 -1.79 -20.40 -11.05
CA ALA A 317 -0.78 -19.54 -11.68
C ALA A 317 -0.73 -18.13 -11.05
N ALA A 318 -1.88 -17.54 -10.71
CA ALA A 318 -1.96 -16.26 -10.01
C ALA A 318 -1.37 -16.36 -8.59
N ARG A 319 -1.65 -17.46 -7.86
CA ARG A 319 -1.05 -17.75 -6.56
C ARG A 319 0.47 -17.85 -6.66
N GLU A 320 0.98 -18.61 -7.64
CA GLU A 320 2.43 -18.77 -7.85
C GLU A 320 3.09 -17.43 -8.20
N ARG A 321 2.45 -16.60 -9.04
CA ARG A 321 2.96 -15.26 -9.35
C ARG A 321 3.12 -14.42 -8.07
N TRP A 322 2.15 -14.42 -7.17
CA TRP A 322 2.24 -13.73 -5.89
C TRP A 322 3.29 -14.34 -4.98
N ASN A 323 3.43 -15.67 -4.92
CA ASN A 323 4.46 -16.33 -4.14
C ASN A 323 5.88 -15.94 -4.59
N ILE A 324 6.10 -15.81 -5.90
CA ILE A 324 7.38 -15.36 -6.46
C ILE A 324 7.68 -13.92 -6.01
N GLU A 325 6.74 -13.00 -6.16
CA GLU A 325 7.00 -11.60 -5.87
C GLU A 325 7.10 -11.33 -4.36
N LEU A 326 6.16 -11.84 -3.56
CA LEU A 326 6.20 -11.71 -2.10
C LEU A 326 7.41 -12.45 -1.49
N GLY A 327 7.77 -13.59 -2.07
CA GLY A 327 8.91 -14.41 -1.66
C GLY A 327 10.28 -13.77 -1.90
N ARG A 328 10.34 -12.63 -2.62
CA ARG A 328 11.58 -11.84 -2.74
C ARG A 328 12.04 -11.30 -1.38
N ILE A 329 11.13 -11.12 -0.43
CA ILE A 329 11.49 -10.73 0.93
C ILE A 329 10.94 -11.79 1.89
N ARG A 330 11.84 -12.56 2.50
CA ARG A 330 11.49 -13.58 3.50
C ARG A 330 11.87 -13.07 4.88
N VAL A 331 10.91 -13.07 5.82
CA VAL A 331 11.10 -12.60 7.19
C VAL A 331 11.04 -13.73 8.20
N GLU A 332 11.84 -13.66 9.28
CA GLU A 332 11.93 -14.66 10.31
C GLU A 332 11.98 -13.99 11.70
N GLY A 333 11.23 -14.55 12.65
CA GLY A 333 11.34 -14.20 14.08
C GLY A 333 10.49 -13.00 14.53
N GLY A 334 9.41 -12.69 13.83
CA GLY A 334 8.31 -11.85 14.30
C GLY A 334 7.19 -12.66 14.94
N THR A 335 6.16 -11.99 15.46
CA THR A 335 4.86 -12.59 15.80
C THR A 335 4.08 -12.93 14.53
N ASP A 336 3.05 -13.78 14.62
CA ASP A 336 2.17 -14.08 13.47
C ASP A 336 1.51 -12.81 12.94
N ASP A 337 1.06 -11.93 13.83
CA ASP A 337 0.49 -10.62 13.48
C ASP A 337 1.49 -9.76 12.68
N GLN A 338 2.71 -9.60 13.17
CA GLN A 338 3.76 -8.84 12.48
C GLN A 338 4.11 -9.42 11.10
N VAL A 339 4.14 -10.74 10.97
CA VAL A 339 4.43 -11.41 9.69
C VAL A 339 3.29 -11.19 8.71
N ARG A 340 2.03 -11.35 9.14
CA ARG A 340 0.86 -11.10 8.30
C ARG A 340 0.74 -9.62 7.91
N THR A 341 0.96 -8.71 8.84
CA THR A 341 1.01 -7.26 8.56
C THR A 341 2.07 -6.96 7.50
N PHE A 342 3.26 -7.53 7.65
CA PHE A 342 4.35 -7.34 6.69
C PHE A 342 3.98 -7.81 5.27
N TYR A 343 3.45 -9.02 5.12
CA TYR A 343 3.08 -9.52 3.80
C TYR A 343 1.84 -8.82 3.23
N SER A 344 0.90 -8.38 4.06
CA SER A 344 -0.25 -7.60 3.63
C SER A 344 0.14 -6.19 3.15
N THR A 345 1.08 -5.53 3.84
CA THR A 345 1.64 -4.26 3.38
C THR A 345 2.51 -4.45 2.14
N LEU A 346 3.35 -5.48 2.08
CA LEU A 346 4.18 -5.76 0.90
C LEU A 346 3.32 -6.01 -0.34
N TYR A 347 2.20 -6.75 -0.22
CA TYR A 347 1.23 -6.94 -1.29
C TYR A 347 0.69 -5.60 -1.82
N ARG A 348 0.31 -4.66 -0.94
CA ARG A 348 -0.21 -3.34 -1.33
C ARG A 348 0.80 -2.50 -2.11
N THR A 349 2.09 -2.63 -1.84
CA THR A 349 3.14 -1.90 -2.58
C THR A 349 3.28 -2.33 -4.05
N MET A 350 2.63 -3.41 -4.46
CA MET A 350 2.66 -3.96 -5.82
C MET A 350 1.33 -3.82 -6.57
N LEU A 351 0.37 -3.06 -6.02
CA LEU A 351 -0.89 -2.79 -6.71
C LEU A 351 -0.78 -1.57 -7.62
N PHE A 352 -0.02 -0.55 -7.23
CA PHE A 352 0.10 0.72 -7.94
C PHE A 352 1.57 1.08 -8.21
N PRO A 353 1.84 1.83 -9.31
CA PRO A 353 0.92 2.22 -10.39
C PRO A 353 0.46 1.03 -11.21
N ARG A 354 -0.74 1.11 -11.78
CA ARG A 354 -1.23 0.08 -12.69
C ARG A 354 -0.60 0.23 -14.06
N ILE A 355 -0.35 -0.89 -14.75
CA ILE A 355 -0.09 -0.87 -16.19
C ILE A 355 -1.34 -0.33 -16.92
N PHE A 356 -1.11 0.50 -17.94
CA PHE A 356 -2.17 1.04 -18.79
C PHE A 356 -1.78 0.85 -20.26
N TYR A 357 -1.32 -0.37 -20.58
CA TYR A 357 -0.93 -0.77 -21.91
C TYR A 357 -1.34 -2.23 -22.19
N GLU A 358 -1.41 -2.56 -23.45
CA GLU A 358 -1.86 -3.84 -23.96
C GLU A 358 -0.87 -4.36 -24.99
N TYR A 359 -1.08 -5.56 -25.47
CA TYR A 359 -0.28 -6.15 -26.54
C TYR A 359 -1.17 -6.36 -27.75
N ASP A 360 -0.85 -5.77 -28.88
CA ASP A 360 -1.60 -5.92 -30.11
C ASP A 360 -1.49 -7.33 -30.73
N GLY A 361 -2.13 -7.54 -31.87
CA GLY A 361 -2.14 -8.82 -32.60
C GLY A 361 -0.76 -9.27 -33.07
N THR A 362 0.22 -8.38 -33.16
CA THR A 362 1.61 -8.69 -33.50
C THR A 362 2.50 -8.94 -32.29
N GLY A 363 1.99 -8.61 -31.08
CA GLY A 363 2.72 -8.70 -29.83
C GLY A 363 3.44 -7.41 -29.43
N GLU A 364 3.27 -6.33 -30.21
CA GLU A 364 3.82 -5.02 -29.86
C GLU A 364 3.01 -4.36 -28.73
N ILE A 365 3.72 -3.55 -27.90
CA ILE A 365 3.11 -2.83 -26.79
C ILE A 365 2.45 -1.58 -27.32
N VAL A 366 1.16 -1.44 -27.02
CA VAL A 366 0.32 -0.30 -27.37
C VAL A 366 -0.53 0.14 -26.20
N HIS A 367 -0.97 1.39 -26.20
CA HIS A 367 -1.90 1.89 -25.20
C HIS A 367 -2.89 2.90 -25.78
N TYR A 368 -4.06 2.99 -25.16
CA TYR A 368 -4.94 4.15 -25.35
C TYR A 368 -4.40 5.30 -24.52
N SER A 369 -4.21 6.47 -25.16
CA SER A 369 -3.78 7.67 -24.44
C SER A 369 -4.95 8.37 -23.74
N PRO A 370 -4.98 8.41 -22.40
CA PRO A 370 -6.02 9.14 -21.68
C PRO A 370 -5.82 10.66 -21.77
N TYR A 371 -4.77 11.11 -22.45
CA TYR A 371 -4.46 12.54 -22.62
C TYR A 371 -4.95 13.10 -23.96
N ASN A 372 -4.91 12.31 -25.04
CA ASN A 372 -5.28 12.79 -26.37
C ASN A 372 -6.25 11.85 -27.15
N GLY A 373 -6.62 10.70 -26.57
CA GLY A 373 -7.59 9.77 -27.15
C GLY A 373 -7.09 8.91 -28.32
N GLN A 374 -5.77 8.87 -28.55
CA GLN A 374 -5.17 8.07 -29.62
C GLN A 374 -4.68 6.72 -29.06
N VAL A 375 -4.59 5.73 -29.95
CA VAL A 375 -3.87 4.47 -29.67
C VAL A 375 -2.45 4.66 -30.15
N LEU A 376 -1.50 4.52 -29.22
CA LEU A 376 -0.09 4.84 -29.44
C LEU A 376 0.83 3.68 -29.01
N PRO A 377 2.04 3.55 -29.56
CA PRO A 377 2.99 2.54 -29.15
C PRO A 377 3.65 2.88 -27.81
N GLY A 378 4.12 1.86 -27.11
CA GLY A 378 4.88 1.98 -25.86
C GLY A 378 4.01 1.82 -24.61
N ARG A 379 4.68 1.91 -23.46
CA ARG A 379 4.06 1.70 -22.14
C ARG A 379 3.44 2.97 -21.62
N LEU A 380 2.37 2.80 -20.85
CA LEU A 380 1.78 3.83 -20.02
C LEU A 380 1.42 3.23 -18.66
N PHE A 381 1.43 4.08 -17.61
CA PHE A 381 1.04 3.72 -16.25
C PHE A 381 0.08 4.78 -15.71
N THR A 382 -0.79 4.36 -14.80
CA THR A 382 -1.80 5.24 -14.22
C THR A 382 -2.13 4.87 -12.78
N ASP A 383 -3.09 5.59 -12.19
CA ASP A 383 -3.62 5.37 -10.84
C ASP A 383 -2.54 5.51 -9.77
N ASN A 384 -1.88 6.67 -9.80
CA ASN A 384 -0.87 6.99 -8.80
C ASN A 384 -0.77 8.50 -8.56
N GLY A 385 -0.65 8.87 -7.27
CA GLY A 385 -0.34 10.21 -6.79
C GLY A 385 1.12 10.31 -6.38
N PHE A 386 1.89 11.17 -7.04
CA PHE A 386 3.32 11.26 -6.74
C PHE A 386 3.62 12.02 -5.45
N TRP A 387 2.72 12.92 -5.03
CA TRP A 387 2.83 13.59 -3.73
C TRP A 387 2.90 12.59 -2.57
N ASP A 388 2.16 11.47 -2.68
CA ASP A 388 2.17 10.38 -1.72
C ASP A 388 3.40 9.50 -1.93
N THR A 389 3.55 8.94 -3.13
CA THR A 389 4.36 7.76 -3.41
C THR A 389 5.85 8.03 -3.62
N PHE A 390 6.27 9.30 -3.85
CA PHE A 390 7.69 9.62 -4.02
C PHE A 390 8.52 9.28 -2.78
N ARG A 391 7.90 9.23 -1.61
CA ARG A 391 8.56 9.14 -0.30
C ARG A 391 9.10 7.75 -0.01
N ALA A 392 8.33 6.70 -0.29
CA ALA A 392 8.74 5.31 -0.03
C ALA A 392 8.31 4.32 -1.12
N ALA A 393 7.08 4.40 -1.65
CA ALA A 393 6.58 3.41 -2.61
C ALA A 393 7.44 3.35 -3.88
N MET A 394 7.73 4.48 -4.52
CA MET A 394 8.59 4.54 -5.69
C MET A 394 10.05 4.18 -5.41
N PRO A 395 10.68 4.63 -4.29
CA PRO A 395 11.98 4.13 -3.88
C PRO A 395 12.04 2.62 -3.63
N LEU A 396 10.94 2.00 -3.13
CA LEU A 396 10.84 0.55 -2.96
C LEU A 396 10.78 -0.17 -4.31
N ILE A 397 9.97 0.33 -5.24
CA ILE A 397 9.92 -0.19 -6.62
C ILE A 397 11.30 -0.07 -7.28
N THR A 398 11.98 1.05 -7.12
CA THR A 398 13.32 1.25 -7.68
C THR A 398 14.36 0.27 -7.09
N LEU A 399 14.24 -0.08 -5.80
CA LEU A 399 15.14 -1.03 -5.15
C LEU A 399 14.84 -2.50 -5.56
N MET A 400 13.56 -2.87 -5.54
CA MET A 400 13.14 -4.27 -5.71
C MET A 400 12.87 -4.66 -7.16
N TYR A 401 12.42 -3.69 -7.98
CA TYR A 401 11.91 -3.90 -9.33
C TYR A 401 12.49 -2.86 -10.31
N PRO A 402 13.83 -2.83 -10.53
CA PRO A 402 14.48 -1.81 -11.36
C PRO A 402 13.99 -1.79 -12.81
N GLU A 403 13.58 -2.94 -13.36
CA GLU A 403 12.97 -3.01 -14.69
C GLU A 403 11.60 -2.32 -14.71
N MET A 404 10.73 -2.57 -13.71
CA MET A 404 9.45 -1.88 -13.57
C MET A 404 9.66 -0.37 -13.39
N SER A 405 10.63 0.05 -12.59
CA SER A 405 11.00 1.46 -12.45
C SER A 405 11.40 2.09 -13.79
N SER A 406 12.16 1.37 -14.63
CA SER A 406 12.49 1.81 -16.00
C SER A 406 11.25 1.96 -16.87
N HIS A 407 10.33 0.99 -16.82
CA HIS A 407 9.07 1.03 -17.57
C HIS A 407 8.17 2.19 -17.13
N ILE A 408 8.11 2.48 -15.84
CA ILE A 408 7.37 3.63 -15.30
C ILE A 408 7.97 4.94 -15.85
N MET A 409 9.30 5.06 -15.91
CA MET A 409 9.96 6.23 -16.49
C MET A 409 9.68 6.36 -18.00
N GLU A 410 9.63 5.25 -18.76
CA GLU A 410 9.17 5.24 -20.15
C GLU A 410 7.73 5.76 -20.25
N GLY A 411 6.84 5.30 -19.36
CA GLY A 411 5.45 5.78 -19.29
C GLY A 411 5.35 7.29 -19.03
N LEU A 412 6.23 7.85 -18.20
CA LEU A 412 6.30 9.31 -17.99
C LEU A 412 6.79 10.06 -19.23
N VAL A 413 7.72 9.49 -20.01
CA VAL A 413 8.11 10.04 -21.32
C VAL A 413 6.92 10.10 -22.24
N ASN A 414 6.15 9.01 -22.37
CA ASN A 414 4.98 8.93 -23.23
C ASN A 414 3.89 9.92 -22.75
N ALA A 415 3.57 9.94 -21.47
CA ALA A 415 2.59 10.89 -20.90
C ALA A 415 2.96 12.35 -21.20
N TYR A 416 4.24 12.72 -21.11
CA TYR A 416 4.71 14.05 -21.46
C TYR A 416 4.58 14.34 -22.97
N LEU A 417 4.96 13.42 -23.83
CA LEU A 417 4.86 13.60 -25.29
C LEU A 417 3.41 13.73 -25.76
N GLU A 418 2.48 13.07 -25.08
CA GLU A 418 1.07 13.01 -25.43
C GLU A 418 0.25 14.17 -24.87
N SER A 419 0.53 14.60 -23.64
CA SER A 419 -0.17 15.69 -22.95
C SER A 419 0.58 17.03 -22.98
N GLY A 420 1.90 16.98 -23.19
CA GLY A 420 2.79 18.13 -23.06
C GLY A 420 3.19 18.39 -21.59
N TRP A 421 2.78 17.57 -20.60
CA TRP A 421 3.06 17.74 -19.17
C TRP A 421 3.35 16.40 -18.48
N LEU A 422 4.14 16.42 -17.40
CA LEU A 422 4.24 15.27 -16.52
C LEU A 422 2.97 15.15 -15.66
N PRO A 423 2.41 13.95 -15.50
CA PRO A 423 1.34 13.74 -14.52
C PRO A 423 1.93 13.88 -13.11
N GLU A 424 1.16 14.50 -12.21
CA GLU A 424 1.47 14.51 -10.77
C GLU A 424 0.47 13.64 -10.01
N TRP A 425 -0.76 13.60 -10.51
CA TRP A 425 -1.80 12.63 -10.18
C TRP A 425 -2.50 12.19 -11.46
N ALA A 426 -2.49 10.89 -11.74
CA ALA A 426 -3.15 10.31 -12.92
C ALA A 426 -4.20 9.27 -12.50
N SER A 427 -5.43 9.35 -13.12
CA SER A 427 -6.49 8.34 -12.95
C SER A 427 -7.63 8.55 -13.97
N PRO A 428 -7.58 7.95 -15.20
CA PRO A 428 -6.34 7.54 -15.85
C PRO A 428 -5.52 8.69 -16.44
N GLY A 429 -6.13 9.83 -16.78
CA GLY A 429 -5.47 11.07 -17.21
C GLY A 429 -5.20 12.01 -16.04
N HIS A 430 -4.86 13.27 -16.34
CA HIS A 430 -4.56 14.27 -15.31
C HIS A 430 -5.75 14.52 -14.37
N ARG A 431 -5.52 14.40 -13.07
CA ARG A 431 -6.49 14.74 -12.03
C ARG A 431 -6.03 15.99 -11.29
N ASN A 432 -6.97 16.87 -10.96
CA ASN A 432 -6.67 18.05 -10.16
C ASN A 432 -6.68 17.71 -8.66
N CYS A 433 -5.65 17.01 -8.23
CA CYS A 433 -5.50 16.51 -6.87
C CYS A 433 -4.06 16.71 -6.41
N MET A 434 -3.89 17.04 -5.14
CA MET A 434 -2.62 17.29 -4.46
C MET A 434 -1.78 18.44 -5.05
N ILE A 435 -0.62 18.65 -4.49
CA ILE A 435 0.31 19.74 -4.80
C ILE A 435 1.70 19.19 -5.18
N GLY A 436 2.60 20.09 -5.50
CA GLY A 436 3.99 19.74 -5.78
C GLY A 436 4.24 19.48 -7.26
N SER A 437 5.49 19.20 -7.58
CA SER A 437 5.95 18.66 -8.85
C SER A 437 6.86 17.47 -8.56
N ASN A 438 6.27 16.49 -7.88
CA ASN A 438 6.96 15.36 -7.25
C ASN A 438 7.45 14.31 -8.27
N SER A 439 6.96 14.36 -9.51
CA SER A 439 7.55 13.65 -10.66
C SER A 439 9.05 13.90 -10.77
N ALA A 440 9.54 15.09 -10.38
CA ALA A 440 10.96 15.40 -10.35
C ALA A 440 11.75 14.49 -9.37
N SER A 441 11.16 14.16 -8.22
CA SER A 441 11.77 13.25 -7.25
C SER A 441 11.89 11.82 -7.80
N LEU A 442 10.83 11.31 -8.42
CA LEU A 442 10.82 9.97 -9.01
C LEU A 442 11.90 9.83 -10.09
N ILE A 443 11.94 10.82 -11.00
CA ILE A 443 12.88 10.82 -12.14
C ILE A 443 14.32 10.93 -11.64
N ALA A 444 14.59 11.86 -10.72
CA ALA A 444 15.93 12.04 -10.17
C ALA A 444 16.39 10.80 -9.37
N ASP A 445 15.53 10.26 -8.50
CA ASP A 445 15.86 9.07 -7.68
C ASP A 445 16.16 7.85 -8.56
N ALA A 446 15.31 7.59 -9.56
CA ALA A 446 15.51 6.49 -10.49
C ALA A 446 16.83 6.65 -11.27
N TYR A 447 17.07 7.83 -11.86
CA TYR A 447 18.25 8.05 -12.67
C TYR A 447 19.56 7.98 -11.85
N LEU A 448 19.60 8.63 -10.67
CA LEU A 448 20.76 8.65 -9.78
C LEU A 448 21.06 7.29 -9.15
N LYS A 449 20.06 6.42 -9.04
CA LYS A 449 20.18 5.01 -8.64
C LYS A 449 20.55 4.07 -9.79
N GLY A 450 20.82 4.61 -10.99
CA GLY A 450 21.28 3.83 -12.13
C GLY A 450 20.20 3.24 -13.02
N ILE A 451 18.92 3.56 -12.81
CA ILE A 451 17.83 3.12 -13.69
C ILE A 451 17.98 3.81 -15.06
N ARG A 452 17.92 3.02 -16.11
CA ARG A 452 18.11 3.46 -17.51
C ARG A 452 17.07 2.77 -18.39
N GLY A 453 17.09 3.03 -19.71
CA GLY A 453 16.20 2.41 -20.70
C GLY A 453 15.08 3.33 -21.18
N TYR A 454 15.13 4.62 -20.81
CA TYR A 454 14.16 5.64 -21.19
C TYR A 454 14.87 6.94 -21.62
N ASN A 455 14.14 7.86 -22.25
CA ASN A 455 14.73 9.12 -22.72
C ASN A 455 14.77 10.17 -21.61
N ILE A 456 15.93 10.27 -20.95
CA ILE A 456 16.13 11.21 -19.83
C ILE A 456 16.14 12.67 -20.27
N ASP A 457 16.54 12.98 -21.51
CA ASP A 457 16.51 14.36 -22.00
C ASP A 457 15.08 14.86 -22.19
N THR A 458 14.16 13.99 -22.61
CA THR A 458 12.73 14.29 -22.67
C THR A 458 12.19 14.56 -21.27
N LEU A 459 12.51 13.73 -20.28
CA LEU A 459 12.08 13.95 -18.88
C LEU A 459 12.72 15.19 -18.27
N TRP A 460 13.98 15.48 -18.56
CA TRP A 460 14.60 16.74 -18.17
C TRP A 460 13.83 17.96 -18.68
N ASN A 461 13.52 17.99 -19.98
CA ASN A 461 12.76 19.08 -20.58
C ASN A 461 11.35 19.21 -19.97
N ALA A 462 10.73 18.10 -19.65
CA ALA A 462 9.44 18.05 -18.99
C ALA A 462 9.48 18.65 -17.57
N MET A 463 10.47 18.26 -16.76
CA MET A 463 10.69 18.82 -15.42
C MET A 463 10.98 20.32 -15.48
N VAL A 464 11.86 20.76 -16.40
CA VAL A 464 12.12 22.20 -16.61
C VAL A 464 10.86 22.95 -16.99
N LYS A 465 10.00 22.38 -17.85
CA LYS A 465 8.70 22.94 -18.19
C LYS A 465 7.83 23.13 -16.96
N ASN A 466 7.74 22.12 -16.08
CA ASN A 466 6.95 22.18 -14.84
C ASN A 466 7.38 23.37 -13.95
N THR A 467 8.67 23.77 -13.97
CA THR A 467 9.13 24.93 -13.18
C THR A 467 8.64 26.30 -13.68
N LYS A 468 8.06 26.36 -14.89
CA LYS A 468 7.70 27.63 -15.54
C LYS A 468 6.23 28.00 -15.39
N GLY A 469 5.37 27.05 -15.00
CA GLY A 469 3.94 27.26 -14.84
C GLY A 469 3.21 25.97 -14.56
N HIS A 470 1.89 26.03 -14.63
CA HIS A 470 1.02 24.87 -14.48
C HIS A 470 0.41 24.43 -15.82
N GLY A 471 -0.03 23.17 -15.86
CA GLY A 471 -0.65 22.53 -17.01
C GLY A 471 -2.17 22.77 -17.09
N PRO A 472 -2.91 21.77 -17.63
CA PRO A 472 -4.36 21.88 -17.83
C PRO A 472 -5.15 21.99 -16.51
N VAL A 473 -4.58 21.50 -15.41
CA VAL A 473 -5.12 21.60 -14.05
C VAL A 473 -4.03 22.12 -13.10
N HIS A 474 -4.42 22.69 -11.97
CA HIS A 474 -3.49 23.37 -11.05
C HIS A 474 -2.49 22.42 -10.35
N SER A 475 -2.80 21.14 -10.25
CA SER A 475 -1.90 20.11 -9.69
C SER A 475 -0.79 19.69 -10.66
N VAL A 476 -0.89 20.00 -11.96
CA VAL A 476 0.11 19.65 -12.97
C VAL A 476 1.06 20.82 -13.20
N GLY A 477 2.35 20.57 -13.10
CA GLY A 477 3.37 21.62 -13.10
C GLY A 477 3.42 22.37 -11.76
N ARG A 478 3.63 23.71 -11.80
CA ARG A 478 3.74 24.54 -10.58
C ARG A 478 2.75 25.68 -10.59
N TYR A 479 1.66 25.53 -9.84
CA TYR A 479 0.72 26.64 -9.61
C TYR A 479 1.38 27.70 -8.73
N GLY A 480 1.35 28.96 -9.16
CA GLY A 480 2.08 30.06 -8.51
C GLY A 480 3.56 30.17 -8.88
N ALA A 481 4.02 29.49 -9.95
CA ALA A 481 5.42 29.50 -10.41
C ALA A 481 5.97 30.90 -10.63
N GLY A 482 5.17 31.86 -11.11
CA GLY A 482 5.61 33.24 -11.31
C GLY A 482 6.09 33.90 -10.01
N TYR A 483 5.35 33.74 -8.93
CA TYR A 483 5.73 34.22 -7.59
C TYR A 483 6.94 33.47 -7.06
N TYR A 484 6.88 32.13 -7.08
CA TYR A 484 7.97 31.31 -6.60
C TYR A 484 9.30 31.62 -7.29
N ASN A 485 9.28 31.79 -8.60
CA ASN A 485 10.48 32.10 -9.39
C ASN A 485 11.06 33.49 -9.14
N SER A 486 10.23 34.47 -8.79
CA SER A 486 10.64 35.86 -8.58
C SER A 486 10.93 36.22 -7.12
N LEU A 487 10.14 35.68 -6.17
CA LEU A 487 10.21 36.01 -4.76
C LEU A 487 10.91 34.91 -3.93
N GLY A 488 11.05 33.69 -4.47
CA GLY A 488 11.54 32.54 -3.76
C GLY A 488 10.49 31.85 -2.86
N TYR A 489 9.20 32.23 -2.98
CA TYR A 489 8.09 31.60 -2.28
C TYR A 489 6.77 31.93 -2.97
N VAL A 490 5.72 31.16 -2.68
CA VAL A 490 4.35 31.45 -3.09
C VAL A 490 3.71 32.29 -1.98
N PRO A 491 3.25 33.55 -2.26
CA PRO A 491 2.73 34.42 -1.21
C PRO A 491 1.39 33.95 -0.66
N TYR A 492 1.19 34.17 0.64
CA TYR A 492 -0.02 33.78 1.37
C TYR A 492 -1.24 34.57 0.88
N ASP A 493 -1.08 35.85 0.63
CA ASP A 493 -2.13 36.79 0.20
C ASP A 493 -2.32 36.86 -1.32
N ALA A 494 -1.67 35.97 -2.09
CA ALA A 494 -1.82 35.90 -3.55
C ALA A 494 -3.07 35.12 -4.03
N GLY A 495 -3.90 34.62 -3.12
CA GLY A 495 -5.09 33.82 -3.45
C GLY A 495 -4.75 32.40 -3.93
N ILE A 496 -3.58 31.90 -3.59
CA ILE A 496 -3.11 30.54 -3.88
C ILE A 496 -3.09 29.76 -2.57
N ASN A 497 -3.94 28.74 -2.47
CA ASN A 497 -3.99 27.85 -1.31
C ASN A 497 -2.70 27.04 -1.19
N GLU A 498 -2.42 26.54 0.02
CA GLU A 498 -1.32 25.62 0.28
C GLU A 498 0.06 26.23 -0.07
N ASN A 499 0.15 27.54 0.01
CA ASN A 499 1.28 28.34 -0.49
C ASN A 499 2.61 27.98 0.21
N VAL A 500 2.61 27.69 1.51
CA VAL A 500 3.80 27.22 2.22
C VAL A 500 4.17 25.80 1.79
N ALA A 501 3.20 24.91 1.77
CA ALA A 501 3.43 23.52 1.32
C ALA A 501 3.99 23.50 -0.11
N ARG A 502 3.40 24.26 -1.05
CA ARG A 502 3.91 24.41 -2.43
C ARG A 502 5.35 24.94 -2.46
N THR A 503 5.67 25.93 -1.63
CA THR A 503 7.03 26.48 -1.56
C THR A 503 8.05 25.43 -1.14
N LEU A 504 7.73 24.61 -0.14
CA LEU A 504 8.59 23.53 0.36
C LEU A 504 8.77 22.43 -0.68
N GLU A 505 7.67 21.98 -1.28
CA GLU A 505 7.68 20.93 -2.32
C GLU A 505 8.50 21.39 -3.55
N TYR A 506 8.34 22.66 -3.98
CA TYR A 506 9.09 23.18 -5.11
C TYR A 506 10.58 23.32 -4.82
N ALA A 507 10.96 23.68 -3.58
CA ALA A 507 12.36 23.74 -3.17
C ALA A 507 13.02 22.36 -3.22
N TYR A 508 12.31 21.31 -2.79
CA TYR A 508 12.79 19.94 -2.91
C TYR A 508 12.85 19.47 -4.37
N ALA A 509 11.84 19.77 -5.17
CA ALA A 509 11.84 19.44 -6.59
C ALA A 509 13.00 20.15 -7.34
N ASP A 510 13.33 21.41 -6.97
CA ASP A 510 14.49 22.12 -7.52
C ASP A 510 15.81 21.48 -7.07
N TRP A 511 15.90 20.92 -5.87
CA TRP A 511 17.04 20.13 -5.45
C TRP A 511 17.19 18.86 -6.30
N CYS A 512 16.10 18.17 -6.64
CA CYS A 512 16.11 17.04 -7.54
C CYS A 512 16.64 17.44 -8.94
N LEU A 513 16.15 18.57 -9.46
CA LEU A 513 16.64 19.14 -10.73
C LEU A 513 18.13 19.51 -10.64
N TRP A 514 18.58 20.14 -9.56
CA TRP A 514 19.99 20.45 -9.34
C TRP A 514 20.88 19.21 -9.35
N ARG A 515 20.50 18.17 -8.62
CA ARG A 515 21.21 16.89 -8.58
C ARG A 515 21.32 16.27 -9.96
N LEU A 516 20.20 16.21 -10.68
CA LEU A 516 20.14 15.62 -12.01
C LEU A 516 20.88 16.48 -13.04
N ALA A 517 20.82 17.82 -12.95
CA ALA A 517 21.58 18.73 -13.82
C ALA A 517 23.09 18.48 -13.73
N LYS A 518 23.61 18.28 -12.52
CA LYS A 518 25.03 17.95 -12.31
C LYS A 518 25.39 16.61 -12.93
N GLU A 519 24.59 15.59 -12.72
CA GLU A 519 24.80 14.24 -13.25
C GLU A 519 24.76 14.21 -14.78
N LEU A 520 23.83 14.97 -15.38
CA LEU A 520 23.68 15.07 -16.84
C LEU A 520 24.66 16.04 -17.50
N GLY A 521 25.49 16.77 -16.74
CA GLY A 521 26.39 17.77 -17.27
C GLY A 521 25.68 18.94 -17.95
N ARG A 522 24.56 19.40 -17.42
CA ARG A 522 23.81 20.54 -17.94
C ARG A 522 24.61 21.84 -17.84
N PRO A 523 24.23 22.88 -18.61
CA PRO A 523 24.93 24.19 -18.54
C PRO A 523 25.02 24.68 -17.10
N GLN A 524 26.15 25.31 -16.77
CA GLN A 524 26.43 25.80 -15.41
C GLN A 524 25.35 26.78 -14.91
N GLU A 525 24.78 27.58 -15.81
CA GLU A 525 23.66 28.49 -15.50
C GLU A 525 22.43 27.75 -14.97
N GLU A 526 22.07 26.60 -15.56
CA GLU A 526 20.96 25.76 -15.07
C GLU A 526 21.27 25.15 -13.71
N VAL A 527 22.51 24.66 -13.53
CA VAL A 527 22.98 24.10 -12.25
C VAL A 527 22.90 25.16 -11.14
N GLU A 528 23.36 26.39 -11.39
CA GLU A 528 23.35 27.49 -10.42
C GLU A 528 21.91 27.98 -10.13
N LEU A 529 21.05 28.06 -11.14
CA LEU A 529 19.65 28.42 -10.98
C LEU A 529 18.95 27.49 -9.98
N TYR A 530 19.05 26.19 -10.21
CA TYR A 530 18.38 25.23 -9.33
C TYR A 530 19.07 25.14 -7.96
N ALA A 531 20.39 25.24 -7.88
CA ALA A 531 21.11 25.33 -6.61
C ALA A 531 20.60 26.49 -5.73
N GLY A 532 20.41 27.67 -6.31
CA GLY A 532 19.85 28.82 -5.59
C GLY A 532 18.45 28.56 -5.06
N ARG A 533 17.59 27.94 -5.88
CA ARG A 533 16.18 27.67 -5.53
C ARG A 533 16.01 26.60 -4.45
N THR A 534 16.96 25.72 -4.25
CA THR A 534 16.92 24.75 -3.14
C THR A 534 16.81 25.42 -1.77
N GLN A 535 17.25 26.67 -1.64
CA GLN A 535 17.22 27.44 -0.38
C GLN A 535 15.90 28.16 -0.13
N ASN A 536 14.95 28.08 -1.06
CA ASN A 536 13.69 28.83 -0.99
C ASN A 536 12.81 28.47 0.23
N TYR A 537 12.95 27.25 0.80
CA TYR A 537 12.27 26.86 2.03
C TYR A 537 12.57 27.83 3.19
N ARG A 538 13.75 28.49 3.21
CA ARG A 538 14.14 29.44 4.24
C ARG A 538 13.25 30.68 4.29
N ASN A 539 12.63 31.04 3.16
CA ASN A 539 11.79 32.22 3.05
C ASN A 539 10.49 32.14 3.86
N VAL A 540 9.99 30.95 4.12
CA VAL A 540 8.73 30.70 4.83
C VAL A 540 8.94 30.17 6.26
N PHE A 541 10.19 30.14 6.75
CA PHE A 541 10.52 29.80 8.12
C PHE A 541 10.44 31.00 9.03
N ASP A 542 9.60 30.94 10.07
CA ASP A 542 9.48 31.95 11.12
C ASP A 542 10.41 31.60 12.28
N SER A 543 11.52 32.31 12.41
CA SER A 543 12.53 32.05 13.43
C SER A 543 12.09 32.42 14.86
N GLU A 544 11.04 33.22 15.04
CA GLU A 544 10.46 33.51 16.35
C GLU A 544 9.58 32.35 16.84
N ARG A 545 8.93 31.64 15.90
CA ARG A 545 8.05 30.51 16.17
C ARG A 545 8.73 29.16 16.03
N LEU A 546 9.86 29.12 15.35
CA LEU A 546 10.60 27.92 14.93
C LEU A 546 9.76 26.97 14.06
N LEU A 547 8.83 27.53 13.28
CA LEU A 547 7.86 26.81 12.46
C LEU A 547 7.74 27.45 11.07
N MET A 548 7.29 26.69 10.09
CA MET A 548 6.91 27.24 8.78
C MET A 548 5.60 28.03 8.88
N ARG A 549 5.52 29.16 8.18
CA ARG A 549 4.40 30.11 8.25
C ARG A 549 4.19 30.81 6.92
N GLY A 550 2.94 31.11 6.60
CA GLY A 550 2.57 31.90 5.42
C GLY A 550 3.28 33.28 5.40
N LYS A 551 3.76 33.66 4.21
CA LYS A 551 4.43 34.94 3.99
C LYS A 551 3.74 35.72 2.90
N ASN A 552 3.42 36.99 3.16
CA ASN A 552 2.69 37.89 2.26
C ASN A 552 3.58 38.42 1.14
N LEU A 553 2.96 39.01 0.12
CA LEU A 553 3.65 39.69 -1.00
C LEU A 553 4.63 40.76 -0.55
N ASP A 554 4.32 41.49 0.52
CA ASP A 554 5.15 42.52 1.09
C ASP A 554 6.31 42.01 1.96
N GLY A 555 6.42 40.67 2.09
CA GLY A 555 7.45 40.03 2.90
C GLY A 555 7.12 39.86 4.39
N THR A 556 5.98 40.33 4.86
CA THR A 556 5.53 40.09 6.24
C THR A 556 4.96 38.70 6.40
N PHE A 557 5.01 38.16 7.61
CA PHE A 557 4.35 36.87 7.89
C PHE A 557 2.85 37.02 8.08
N GLN A 558 2.09 36.00 7.67
CA GLN A 558 0.65 35.86 7.90
C GLN A 558 0.26 36.21 9.34
N SER A 559 -0.78 37.05 9.48
CA SER A 559 -1.34 37.41 10.79
C SER A 559 -2.86 37.55 10.67
N PRO A 560 -3.68 36.96 11.56
CA PRO A 560 -3.30 36.09 12.68
C PRO A 560 -2.72 34.73 12.23
N PHE A 561 -2.00 34.04 13.11
CA PHE A 561 -1.40 32.75 12.83
C PHE A 561 -1.73 31.74 13.94
N SER A 562 -2.26 30.59 13.56
CA SER A 562 -2.42 29.43 14.40
C SER A 562 -1.55 28.29 13.85
N PRO A 563 -0.59 27.72 14.63
CA PRO A 563 0.23 26.61 14.20
C PRO A 563 -0.58 25.30 14.08
N TYR A 564 -1.80 25.28 14.59
CA TYR A 564 -2.72 24.14 14.59
C TYR A 564 -3.77 24.22 13.47
N LYS A 565 -3.76 25.27 12.62
CA LYS A 565 -4.71 25.42 11.53
C LYS A 565 -4.38 24.42 10.42
N TRP A 566 -5.33 23.55 10.14
CA TRP A 566 -5.24 22.57 9.04
C TRP A 566 -5.70 23.18 7.73
N GLY A 567 -4.99 22.88 6.64
CA GLY A 567 -5.24 23.48 5.34
C GLY A 567 -4.70 24.90 5.23
N ASP A 568 -5.33 25.77 4.42
CA ASP A 568 -4.97 27.17 4.18
C ASP A 568 -3.56 27.30 3.56
N ALA A 569 -2.54 27.49 4.38
CA ALA A 569 -1.15 27.54 3.94
C ALA A 569 -0.52 26.13 3.71
N PHE A 570 -1.16 25.09 4.15
CA PHE A 570 -0.68 23.72 4.16
C PHE A 570 -1.69 22.76 3.50
N THR A 571 -1.22 21.61 3.06
CA THR A 571 -2.05 20.55 2.45
C THR A 571 -2.31 19.47 3.49
N GLU A 572 -3.58 19.19 3.83
CA GLU A 572 -3.97 18.11 4.74
C GLU A 572 -3.07 18.01 5.98
N GLY A 573 -2.80 19.17 6.57
CA GLY A 573 -1.90 19.27 7.71
C GLY A 573 -1.81 20.70 8.21
N ASN A 574 -0.90 20.91 9.14
CA ASN A 574 -0.66 22.18 9.79
C ASN A 574 0.84 22.53 9.87
N SER A 575 1.19 23.62 10.55
CA SER A 575 2.57 24.06 10.66
C SER A 575 3.48 23.08 11.41
N TRP A 576 2.96 22.33 12.41
CA TRP A 576 3.72 21.28 13.09
C TRP A 576 4.09 20.12 12.18
N HIS A 577 3.29 19.86 11.13
CA HIS A 577 3.56 18.79 10.16
C HIS A 577 4.55 19.25 9.09
N TYR A 578 4.28 20.41 8.47
CA TYR A 578 5.04 20.85 7.30
C TYR A 578 6.39 21.48 7.61
N THR A 579 6.67 21.86 8.85
CA THR A 579 8.00 22.36 9.24
C THR A 579 9.11 21.36 8.92
N TRP A 580 8.79 20.07 8.85
CA TRP A 580 9.75 18.99 8.59
C TRP A 580 9.91 18.65 7.11
N SER A 581 9.12 19.25 6.21
CA SER A 581 9.16 18.97 4.77
C SER A 581 10.35 19.64 4.05
N VAL A 582 11.53 19.52 4.64
CA VAL A 582 12.82 19.98 4.10
C VAL A 582 13.73 18.75 3.97
N PHE A 583 13.34 17.84 3.07
CA PHE A 583 14.00 16.54 2.92
C PHE A 583 15.49 16.66 2.55
N HIS A 584 15.83 17.60 1.67
CA HIS A 584 17.15 17.75 1.08
C HIS A 584 18.16 18.50 1.94
N ASP A 585 17.70 19.25 2.95
CA ASP A 585 18.56 20.11 3.76
C ASP A 585 18.15 20.16 5.23
N VAL A 586 18.12 19.00 5.87
CA VAL A 586 17.76 18.85 7.30
C VAL A 586 18.72 19.62 8.21
N ALA A 587 20.02 19.66 7.87
CA ALA A 587 21.00 20.44 8.65
C ALA A 587 20.77 21.96 8.51
N GLY A 588 20.37 22.44 7.31
CA GLY A 588 19.96 23.83 7.12
C GLY A 588 18.70 24.20 7.88
N LEU A 589 17.73 23.26 8.01
CA LEU A 589 16.57 23.44 8.86
C LEU A 589 16.98 23.52 10.35
N ALA A 590 17.89 22.66 10.80
CA ALA A 590 18.42 22.69 12.18
C ALA A 590 19.13 24.03 12.46
N GLU A 591 19.90 24.55 11.50
CA GLU A 591 20.54 25.87 11.60
C GLU A 591 19.49 26.98 11.81
N LEU A 592 18.41 26.99 11.03
CA LEU A 592 17.31 27.94 11.18
C LEU A 592 16.63 27.86 12.55
N MET A 593 16.54 26.69 13.15
CA MET A 593 16.00 26.47 14.49
C MET A 593 16.96 26.90 15.61
N GLY A 594 18.20 27.27 15.28
CA GLY A 594 19.21 27.65 16.28
C GLY A 594 20.09 26.49 16.74
N GLY A 595 20.15 25.41 15.97
CA GLY A 595 21.03 24.26 16.17
C GLY A 595 20.29 22.93 16.35
N GLU A 596 21.06 21.87 16.33
CA GLU A 596 20.57 20.48 16.33
C GLU A 596 19.88 20.09 17.63
N GLU A 597 20.30 20.62 18.78
CA GLU A 597 19.65 20.42 20.07
C GLU A 597 18.27 21.06 20.11
N MET A 598 18.09 22.23 19.46
CA MET A 598 16.79 22.85 19.35
C MET A 598 15.89 22.04 18.42
N MET A 599 16.43 21.56 17.29
CA MET A 599 15.69 20.68 16.40
C MET A 599 15.22 19.41 17.12
N ALA A 600 16.06 18.77 17.94
CA ALA A 600 15.68 17.61 18.75
C ALA A 600 14.52 17.95 19.70
N ARG A 601 14.58 19.10 20.39
CA ARG A 601 13.49 19.57 21.26
C ARG A 601 12.20 19.84 20.50
N MET A 602 12.29 20.42 19.31
CA MET A 602 11.11 20.67 18.46
C MET A 602 10.50 19.36 17.96
N LEU A 603 11.30 18.35 17.58
CA LEU A 603 10.83 17.02 17.26
C LEU A 603 10.12 16.35 18.46
N ASP A 604 10.71 16.44 19.65
CA ASP A 604 10.06 15.93 20.88
C ASP A 604 8.73 16.64 21.15
N SER A 605 8.67 17.95 20.90
CA SER A 605 7.48 18.76 21.14
C SER A 605 6.28 18.26 20.32
N VAL A 606 6.51 17.77 19.09
CA VAL A 606 5.43 17.23 18.26
C VAL A 606 4.66 16.12 18.97
N PHE A 607 5.35 15.28 19.74
CA PHE A 607 4.77 14.11 20.42
C PHE A 607 4.14 14.44 21.79
N VAL A 608 4.44 15.61 22.36
CA VAL A 608 3.94 16.01 23.68
C VAL A 608 2.93 17.15 23.64
N VAL A 609 2.93 17.96 22.56
CA VAL A 609 1.90 18.96 22.33
C VAL A 609 0.57 18.23 22.13
N PRO A 610 -0.50 18.57 22.85
CA PRO A 610 -1.78 17.93 22.68
C PRO A 610 -2.24 17.96 21.20
N PRO A 611 -3.03 16.99 20.73
CA PRO A 611 -3.53 16.93 19.35
C PRO A 611 -4.59 17.99 19.10
N LEU A 612 -4.23 19.26 19.34
CA LEU A 612 -5.07 20.42 19.04
C LEU A 612 -5.14 20.63 17.54
N PHE A 613 -6.29 21.14 17.11
CA PHE A 613 -6.53 21.47 15.71
C PHE A 613 -7.41 22.72 15.58
N ASP A 614 -7.27 23.38 14.46
CA ASP A 614 -8.14 24.44 13.97
C ASP A 614 -8.58 24.02 12.57
N ASP A 615 -9.83 23.63 12.42
CA ASP A 615 -10.45 23.13 11.19
C ASP A 615 -11.21 24.25 10.42
N SER A 616 -11.01 25.49 10.80
CA SER A 616 -11.75 26.65 10.25
C SER A 616 -11.63 26.81 8.74
N TYR A 617 -10.58 26.27 8.12
CA TYR A 617 -10.40 26.26 6.67
C TYR A 617 -11.35 25.26 5.98
N TYR A 618 -11.46 24.06 6.50
CA TYR A 618 -12.33 23.01 5.95
C TYR A 618 -13.80 23.16 6.40
N GLY A 619 -14.03 23.81 7.55
CA GLY A 619 -15.34 23.98 8.16
C GLY A 619 -15.85 22.76 8.94
N PHE A 620 -15.07 21.69 9.00
CA PHE A 620 -15.31 20.47 9.78
C PHE A 620 -13.98 19.70 9.97
N PRO A 621 -13.86 18.85 11.01
CA PRO A 621 -12.70 17.98 11.18
C PRO A 621 -12.66 16.93 10.07
N ILE A 622 -11.70 17.04 9.16
CA ILE A 622 -11.42 16.02 8.14
C ILE A 622 -10.91 14.73 8.79
N HIS A 623 -10.88 13.63 8.06
CA HIS A 623 -10.55 12.31 8.63
C HIS A 623 -9.15 12.26 9.23
N GLU A 624 -8.15 12.93 8.65
CA GLU A 624 -6.76 12.95 9.15
C GLU A 624 -6.66 13.65 10.52
N ILE A 625 -7.51 14.65 10.79
CA ILE A 625 -7.61 15.28 12.11
C ILE A 625 -8.12 14.26 13.13
N ARG A 626 -9.14 13.48 12.79
CA ARG A 626 -9.71 12.45 13.65
C ARG A 626 -8.71 11.34 13.93
N GLU A 627 -8.01 10.89 12.91
CA GLU A 627 -6.94 9.90 12.99
C GLU A 627 -5.82 10.37 13.92
N MET A 628 -5.33 11.60 13.76
CA MET A 628 -4.34 12.20 14.67
C MET A 628 -4.81 12.18 16.13
N GLN A 629 -6.09 12.50 16.37
CA GLN A 629 -6.65 12.48 17.72
C GLN A 629 -6.75 11.07 18.30
N ILE A 630 -7.18 10.08 17.50
CA ILE A 630 -7.32 8.67 17.90
C ILE A 630 -5.94 8.06 18.18
N MET A 631 -4.94 8.33 17.35
CA MET A 631 -3.56 7.86 17.55
C MET A 631 -2.97 8.30 18.88
N ASN A 632 -3.38 9.47 19.37
CA ASN A 632 -2.94 10.03 20.64
C ASN A 632 -1.40 10.04 20.79
N MET A 633 -0.73 10.56 19.75
CA MET A 633 0.72 10.74 19.67
C MET A 633 1.09 12.23 19.53
N GLY A 634 0.39 13.10 20.22
CA GLY A 634 0.56 14.55 20.08
C GLY A 634 0.06 15.05 18.73
N ASN A 635 0.84 15.91 18.06
CA ASN A 635 0.60 16.36 16.69
C ASN A 635 1.31 15.49 15.63
N TYR A 636 1.74 14.28 15.97
CA TYR A 636 2.29 13.34 15.00
C TYR A 636 1.16 12.59 14.28
N ALA A 637 0.75 13.07 13.11
CA ALA A 637 -0.36 12.53 12.32
C ALA A 637 0.17 11.48 11.31
N HIS A 638 0.65 10.33 11.79
CA HIS A 638 1.29 9.30 10.95
C HIS A 638 0.41 8.80 9.80
N GLY A 639 -0.90 8.86 9.94
CA GLY A 639 -1.87 8.45 8.91
C GLY A 639 -1.77 9.27 7.62
N ASN A 640 -1.09 10.44 7.64
CA ASN A 640 -0.85 11.24 6.45
C ASN A 640 0.66 11.39 6.14
N GLN A 641 1.02 11.44 4.87
CA GLN A 641 2.39 11.31 4.36
C GLN A 641 3.35 12.43 4.77
N PRO A 642 2.96 13.70 4.96
CA PRO A 642 3.88 14.78 5.31
C PRO A 642 4.77 14.53 6.51
N VAL A 643 4.35 13.69 7.47
CA VAL A 643 5.10 13.43 8.70
C VAL A 643 5.80 12.07 8.74
N GLN A 644 5.56 11.18 7.77
CA GLN A 644 6.06 9.80 7.82
C GLN A 644 7.59 9.69 7.93
N HIS A 645 8.34 10.63 7.34
CA HIS A 645 9.80 10.69 7.40
C HIS A 645 10.31 11.30 8.71
N MET A 646 9.49 12.08 9.43
CA MET A 646 9.90 12.96 10.52
C MET A 646 10.61 12.22 11.65
N ILE A 647 10.17 11.02 12.01
CA ILE A 647 10.81 10.24 13.08
C ILE A 647 12.23 9.76 12.75
N TYR A 648 12.61 9.78 11.47
CA TYR A 648 13.98 9.51 11.05
C TYR A 648 14.90 10.74 11.16
N LEU A 649 14.34 11.95 11.32
CA LEU A 649 15.11 13.18 11.42
C LEU A 649 15.92 13.29 12.72
N TYR A 650 15.60 12.51 13.75
CA TYR A 650 16.48 12.40 14.92
C TYR A 650 17.90 11.94 14.56
N LYS A 651 18.10 11.24 13.43
CA LYS A 651 19.45 10.85 12.96
C LYS A 651 20.33 12.03 12.56
N TYR A 652 19.78 13.23 12.48
CA TYR A 652 20.50 14.48 12.23
C TYR A 652 20.76 15.29 13.52
N THR A 653 20.36 14.77 14.68
CA THR A 653 20.44 15.43 15.99
C THR A 653 21.43 14.71 16.91
N PRO A 654 21.75 15.28 18.10
CA PRO A 654 22.52 14.58 19.12
C PRO A 654 21.82 13.35 19.77
N GLU A 655 20.56 13.09 19.41
CA GLU A 655 19.76 11.99 19.98
C GLU A 655 19.30 10.97 18.91
N PRO A 656 20.19 10.43 18.08
CA PRO A 656 19.83 9.58 16.94
C PRO A 656 19.09 8.29 17.33
N TRP A 657 19.25 7.82 18.57
CA TRP A 657 18.60 6.64 19.13
C TRP A 657 17.07 6.80 19.25
N LYS A 658 16.55 8.04 19.29
CA LYS A 658 15.11 8.30 19.33
C LYS A 658 14.37 7.84 18.06
N THR A 659 15.06 7.83 16.91
CA THR A 659 14.51 7.20 15.68
C THR A 659 14.11 5.74 15.95
N GLU A 660 14.97 4.97 16.59
CA GLU A 660 14.75 3.53 16.83
C GLU A 660 13.52 3.31 17.72
N MET A 661 13.40 4.11 18.77
CA MET A 661 12.26 4.10 19.69
C MET A 661 10.96 4.44 18.94
N ARG A 662 10.94 5.54 18.16
CA ARG A 662 9.74 6.03 17.48
C ARG A 662 9.30 5.10 16.36
N VAL A 663 10.23 4.57 15.57
CA VAL A 663 9.93 3.62 14.51
C VAL A 663 9.23 2.36 15.06
N ARG A 664 9.77 1.81 16.16
CA ARG A 664 9.15 0.64 16.80
C ARG A 664 7.80 0.98 17.44
N GLU A 665 7.69 2.13 18.09
CA GLU A 665 6.41 2.61 18.65
C GLU A 665 5.33 2.72 17.56
N VAL A 666 5.64 3.32 16.43
CA VAL A 666 4.70 3.48 15.31
C VAL A 666 4.30 2.14 14.74
N MET A 667 5.26 1.25 14.44
CA MET A 667 4.94 -0.08 13.89
C MET A 667 4.07 -0.92 14.84
N ASP A 668 4.35 -0.86 16.14
CA ASP A 668 3.63 -1.68 17.14
C ASP A 668 2.23 -1.11 17.47
N LYS A 669 2.04 0.21 17.36
CA LYS A 669 0.79 0.88 17.73
C LYS A 669 -0.19 1.05 16.59
N LEU A 670 0.31 1.33 15.40
CA LEU A 670 -0.49 1.92 14.33
C LEU A 670 -0.71 0.96 13.15
N TYR A 671 -0.16 -0.26 13.21
CA TYR A 671 -0.31 -1.26 12.16
C TYR A 671 -0.68 -2.63 12.72
N ASN A 672 -1.62 -3.28 12.08
CA ASN A 672 -1.96 -4.68 12.29
C ASN A 672 -2.55 -5.25 10.99
N TYR A 673 -2.80 -6.56 10.93
CA TYR A 673 -3.30 -7.20 9.70
C TYR A 673 -4.84 -7.28 9.62
N THR A 674 -5.58 -6.64 10.53
CA THR A 674 -7.05 -6.67 10.57
C THR A 674 -7.67 -5.60 9.64
N PRO A 675 -8.98 -5.59 9.40
CA PRO A 675 -9.62 -4.60 8.54
C PRO A 675 -9.40 -3.14 8.96
N ASP A 676 -9.16 -2.87 10.24
CA ASP A 676 -8.78 -1.56 10.80
C ASP A 676 -7.26 -1.36 10.89
N GLY A 677 -6.48 -2.05 10.07
CA GLY A 677 -5.04 -2.25 10.21
C GLY A 677 -4.12 -1.08 9.84
N TYR A 678 -4.66 0.05 9.42
CA TYR A 678 -3.93 1.30 9.17
C TYR A 678 -4.47 2.42 10.05
N CYS A 679 -3.66 3.44 10.26
CA CYS A 679 -4.03 4.60 11.07
C CYS A 679 -4.43 5.84 10.23
N GLY A 680 -4.69 5.66 8.96
CA GLY A 680 -5.06 6.65 7.95
C GLY A 680 -4.97 6.01 6.58
N ASP A 681 -4.97 6.81 5.52
CA ASP A 681 -4.99 6.30 4.15
C ASP A 681 -3.75 5.48 3.79
N GLU A 682 -3.97 4.43 3.01
CA GLU A 682 -2.89 3.56 2.53
C GLU A 682 -2.11 4.22 1.37
N ASP A 683 -2.82 4.94 0.51
CA ASP A 683 -2.33 5.79 -0.57
C ASP A 683 -1.34 5.13 -1.54
N ASN A 684 -1.89 4.27 -2.38
CA ASN A 684 -1.20 3.66 -3.53
C ASN A 684 0.12 2.96 -3.17
N GLY A 685 0.16 2.33 -2.02
CA GLY A 685 1.33 1.60 -1.53
C GLY A 685 2.27 2.44 -0.67
N GLN A 686 2.04 3.73 -0.46
CA GLN A 686 2.97 4.59 0.27
C GLN A 686 3.06 4.25 1.75
N THR A 687 1.92 4.19 2.46
CA THR A 687 1.88 3.87 3.89
C THR A 687 2.32 2.43 4.15
N SER A 688 2.03 1.54 3.22
CA SER A 688 2.53 0.16 3.20
C SER A 688 4.05 0.10 2.99
N ALA A 689 4.60 0.85 2.04
CA ALA A 689 6.04 0.89 1.78
C ALA A 689 6.83 1.48 2.96
N TRP A 690 6.23 2.45 3.67
CA TRP A 690 6.81 2.95 4.92
C TRP A 690 6.99 1.82 5.93
N TYR A 691 5.95 0.98 6.14
CA TYR A 691 6.03 -0.16 7.04
C TYR A 691 7.07 -1.18 6.59
N VAL A 692 7.09 -1.54 5.30
CA VAL A 692 8.05 -2.50 4.72
C VAL A 692 9.49 -2.03 4.95
N PHE A 693 9.83 -0.79 4.59
CA PHE A 693 11.16 -0.24 4.82
C PHE A 693 11.52 -0.19 6.29
N SER A 694 10.62 0.29 7.14
CA SER A 694 10.84 0.40 8.58
C SER A 694 11.06 -0.97 9.22
N ALA A 695 10.30 -1.98 8.80
CA ALA A 695 10.45 -3.37 9.24
C ALA A 695 11.78 -3.99 8.81
N LEU A 696 12.31 -3.58 7.66
CA LEU A 696 13.66 -3.96 7.20
C LEU A 696 14.77 -3.21 7.94
N GLY A 697 14.46 -2.11 8.65
CA GLY A 697 15.38 -1.36 9.49
C GLY A 697 16.05 -0.17 8.80
N PHE A 698 15.49 0.36 7.70
CA PHE A 698 15.97 1.58 7.03
C PHE A 698 14.84 2.28 6.25
N TYR A 699 15.02 3.55 5.90
CA TYR A 699 14.00 4.36 5.21
C TYR A 699 14.63 5.41 4.28
N PRO A 700 14.09 5.66 3.06
CA PRO A 700 14.60 6.66 2.12
C PRO A 700 14.10 8.06 2.48
N VAL A 701 14.69 8.72 3.48
CA VAL A 701 14.28 10.06 3.94
C VAL A 701 14.35 11.10 2.81
N THR A 702 15.37 10.99 1.96
CA THR A 702 15.62 11.94 0.87
C THR A 702 15.84 11.19 -0.44
N PRO A 703 14.77 10.79 -1.15
CA PRO A 703 14.89 10.23 -2.48
C PRO A 703 15.76 11.14 -3.39
N GLY A 704 16.61 10.55 -4.21
CA GLY A 704 17.60 11.26 -5.02
C GLY A 704 19.01 11.37 -4.40
N THR A 705 19.18 10.95 -3.13
CA THR A 705 20.53 10.84 -2.52
C THR A 705 21.18 9.47 -2.76
N GLY A 706 20.36 8.44 -2.96
CA GLY A 706 20.81 7.05 -2.92
C GLY A 706 21.11 6.54 -1.50
N GLU A 707 20.74 7.28 -0.45
CA GLU A 707 20.89 6.87 0.95
C GLU A 707 19.56 6.38 1.54
N TYR A 708 19.67 5.38 2.44
CA TYR A 708 18.59 4.91 3.30
C TYR A 708 19.01 5.08 4.75
N VAL A 709 18.27 5.88 5.50
CA VAL A 709 18.54 6.19 6.91
C VAL A 709 18.18 4.99 7.77
N LEU A 710 19.09 4.58 8.66
CA LEU A 710 18.91 3.40 9.51
C LEU A 710 17.91 3.67 10.64
N GLY A 711 16.96 2.73 10.79
CA GLY A 711 15.98 2.66 11.88
C GLY A 711 16.26 1.49 12.83
N SER A 712 15.19 0.79 13.22
CA SER A 712 15.23 -0.41 14.06
C SER A 712 14.47 -1.54 13.35
N PRO A 713 15.15 -2.62 12.92
CA PRO A 713 14.49 -3.72 12.23
C PRO A 713 13.45 -4.41 13.12
N LEU A 714 12.36 -4.88 12.51
CA LEU A 714 11.27 -5.54 13.22
C LEU A 714 11.52 -7.04 13.42
N PHE A 715 12.18 -7.68 12.47
CA PHE A 715 12.40 -9.12 12.43
C PHE A 715 13.83 -9.49 12.88
N ARG A 716 14.02 -10.73 13.37
CA ARG A 716 15.37 -11.21 13.68
C ARG A 716 16.20 -11.43 12.43
N LYS A 717 15.53 -11.72 11.32
CA LYS A 717 16.17 -11.85 10.02
C LYS A 717 15.19 -11.49 8.91
N ALA A 718 15.67 -10.81 7.91
CA ALA A 718 15.01 -10.70 6.61
C ALA A 718 16.01 -11.04 5.51
N THR A 719 15.58 -11.80 4.52
CA THR A 719 16.39 -12.12 3.34
C THR A 719 15.71 -11.50 2.13
N VAL A 720 16.38 -10.55 1.49
CA VAL A 720 15.91 -9.84 0.31
C VAL A 720 16.62 -10.40 -0.91
N THR A 721 15.87 -10.98 -1.85
CA THR A 721 16.38 -11.41 -3.15
C THR A 721 16.31 -10.21 -4.12
N LEU A 722 17.46 -9.71 -4.53
CA LEU A 722 17.59 -8.59 -5.45
C LEU A 722 17.28 -9.00 -6.89
N ALA A 723 17.10 -8.02 -7.77
CA ALA A 723 16.72 -8.28 -9.17
C ALA A 723 17.78 -9.10 -9.95
N ASP A 724 19.06 -8.99 -9.59
CA ASP A 724 20.16 -9.77 -10.17
C ASP A 724 20.35 -11.16 -9.52
N GLY A 725 19.47 -11.56 -8.60
CA GLY A 725 19.50 -12.82 -7.89
C GLY A 725 20.42 -12.86 -6.66
N LYS A 726 21.14 -11.80 -6.36
CA LYS A 726 21.89 -11.71 -5.10
C LYS A 726 20.95 -11.65 -3.90
N GLU A 727 21.43 -12.10 -2.75
CA GLU A 727 20.71 -11.97 -1.50
C GLU A 727 21.35 -10.92 -0.60
N LEU A 728 20.51 -10.04 -0.07
CA LEU A 728 20.83 -9.16 1.06
C LEU A 728 20.19 -9.73 2.31
N VAL A 729 21.01 -10.14 3.27
CA VAL A 729 20.54 -10.65 4.57
C VAL A 729 20.60 -9.56 5.60
N ILE A 730 19.44 -9.11 6.08
CA ILE A 730 19.31 -8.20 7.21
C ILE A 730 19.14 -9.05 8.46
N SER A 731 20.04 -8.90 9.42
CA SER A 731 20.13 -9.79 10.59
C SER A 731 20.14 -8.98 11.90
N ALA A 732 19.21 -9.28 12.78
CA ALA A 732 19.09 -8.69 14.13
C ALA A 732 18.74 -9.79 15.14
N PRO A 733 19.66 -10.73 15.42
CA PRO A 733 19.33 -11.92 16.18
C PRO A 733 18.87 -11.64 17.63
N GLU A 734 19.34 -10.55 18.25
CA GLU A 734 18.93 -10.14 19.59
C GLU A 734 17.62 -9.36 19.62
N ASN A 735 17.02 -9.05 18.45
CA ASN A 735 15.77 -8.28 18.36
C ASN A 735 14.64 -8.94 19.14
N SER A 736 13.97 -8.16 19.98
CA SER A 736 12.81 -8.55 20.76
C SER A 736 11.90 -7.33 21.00
N ARG A 737 10.84 -7.50 21.77
CA ARG A 737 9.97 -6.40 22.19
C ARG A 737 10.72 -5.39 23.08
N GLU A 738 11.72 -5.83 23.83
CA GLU A 738 12.52 -5.00 24.71
C GLU A 738 13.80 -4.48 24.02
N ASN A 739 14.45 -5.33 23.22
CA ASN A 739 15.69 -5.01 22.54
C ASN A 739 15.40 -4.29 21.20
N ILE A 740 15.04 -3.03 21.29
CA ILE A 740 14.64 -2.20 20.15
C ILE A 740 15.73 -1.24 19.67
N TYR A 741 16.76 -0.99 20.50
CA TYR A 741 17.82 -0.05 20.17
C TYR A 741 18.97 -0.72 19.45
N VAL A 742 19.54 -0.02 18.49
CA VAL A 742 20.68 -0.48 17.69
C VAL A 742 21.99 -0.06 18.37
N ASN A 743 22.68 -1.02 18.95
CA ASN A 743 23.98 -0.79 19.60
C ASN A 743 25.12 -0.69 18.58
N GLU A 744 25.14 -1.54 17.58
CA GLU A 744 26.15 -1.60 16.52
C GLU A 744 25.54 -2.06 15.20
N VAL A 745 26.15 -1.58 14.10
CA VAL A 745 25.80 -2.04 12.74
C VAL A 745 27.06 -2.55 12.06
N LEU A 746 26.95 -3.72 11.40
CA LEU A 746 27.99 -4.26 10.57
C LEU A 746 27.47 -4.44 9.14
N LEU A 747 28.22 -4.00 8.16
CA LEU A 747 27.98 -4.27 6.76
C LEU A 747 29.07 -5.21 6.24
N ASN A 748 28.68 -6.39 5.82
CA ASN A 748 29.58 -7.46 5.39
C ASN A 748 30.73 -7.71 6.38
N GLY A 749 30.37 -7.77 7.69
CA GLY A 749 31.29 -8.02 8.79
C GLY A 749 32.14 -6.81 9.21
N LYS A 750 32.03 -5.66 8.51
CA LYS A 750 32.74 -4.44 8.87
C LYS A 750 31.85 -3.50 9.66
N LYS A 751 32.34 -3.01 10.80
CA LYS A 751 31.61 -2.06 11.64
C LYS A 751 31.35 -0.76 10.88
N SER A 752 30.07 -0.37 10.82
CA SER A 752 29.62 0.92 10.28
C SER A 752 29.30 1.89 11.41
N ARG A 753 29.84 3.11 11.33
CA ARG A 753 29.53 4.19 12.26
C ARG A 753 28.46 5.13 11.76
N VAL A 754 28.20 5.14 10.43
CA VAL A 754 27.21 6.03 9.81
C VAL A 754 25.78 5.59 10.12
N SER A 755 24.88 6.53 10.05
CA SER A 755 23.45 6.33 10.32
C SER A 755 22.63 6.04 9.06
N PHE A 756 23.28 5.61 8.00
CA PHE A 756 22.67 5.28 6.72
C PHE A 756 23.40 4.13 6.01
N VAL A 757 22.76 3.59 5.00
CA VAL A 757 23.32 2.65 4.01
C VAL A 757 22.98 3.16 2.62
N THR A 758 23.90 2.98 1.65
CA THR A 758 23.65 3.44 0.28
C THR A 758 22.96 2.39 -0.58
N HIS A 759 22.26 2.86 -1.61
CA HIS A 759 21.63 1.97 -2.61
C HIS A 759 22.66 1.02 -3.24
N ALA A 760 23.82 1.53 -3.62
CA ALA A 760 24.90 0.71 -4.15
C ALA A 760 25.34 -0.40 -3.18
N GLN A 761 25.47 -0.08 -1.89
CA GLN A 761 25.83 -1.08 -0.87
C GLN A 761 24.74 -2.15 -0.69
N LEU A 762 23.47 -1.78 -0.78
CA LEU A 762 22.36 -2.76 -0.73
C LEU A 762 22.40 -3.69 -1.96
N LEU A 763 22.67 -3.14 -3.15
CA LEU A 763 22.76 -3.93 -4.39
C LEU A 763 23.99 -4.83 -4.48
N GLU A 764 25.01 -4.62 -3.65
CA GLU A 764 26.13 -5.57 -3.52
C GLU A 764 25.67 -6.91 -2.91
N GLY A 765 24.54 -6.89 -2.19
CA GLY A 765 24.09 -8.03 -1.41
C GLY A 765 24.94 -8.27 -0.16
N GLY A 766 24.91 -9.49 0.38
CA GLY A 766 25.68 -9.86 1.57
C GLY A 766 24.89 -9.64 2.86
N LYS A 767 25.52 -9.11 3.93
CA LYS A 767 24.89 -9.05 5.26
C LYS A 767 24.94 -7.65 5.86
N LEU A 768 23.74 -7.12 6.17
CA LEU A 768 23.55 -5.96 7.04
C LEU A 768 23.13 -6.48 8.43
N GLU A 769 23.99 -6.34 9.43
CA GLU A 769 23.76 -6.89 10.75
C GLU A 769 23.58 -5.77 11.78
N PHE A 770 22.49 -5.87 12.56
CA PHE A 770 22.15 -5.01 13.68
C PHE A 770 22.37 -5.75 14.98
N ARG A 771 23.22 -5.22 15.86
CA ARG A 771 23.35 -5.67 17.25
C ARG A 771 22.36 -4.88 18.10
N MET A 772 21.37 -5.56 18.64
CA MET A 772 20.27 -4.94 19.35
C MET A 772 20.49 -4.93 20.86
N SER A 773 19.90 -3.94 21.54
CA SER A 773 19.96 -3.82 23.00
C SER A 773 18.68 -3.21 23.58
N GLN A 774 18.47 -3.41 24.89
CA GLN A 774 17.36 -2.82 25.64
C GLN A 774 17.59 -1.34 25.95
N ALA A 775 18.85 -0.94 26.15
CA ALA A 775 19.21 0.44 26.43
C ALA A 775 19.74 1.11 25.15
N PRO A 776 19.43 2.41 24.94
CA PRO A 776 19.95 3.14 23.78
C PRO A 776 21.47 3.31 23.85
N ASN A 777 22.14 3.21 22.70
CA ASN A 777 23.52 3.62 22.53
C ASN A 777 23.55 5.13 22.19
N THR A 778 23.76 5.95 23.18
CA THR A 778 23.73 7.42 23.06
C THR A 778 24.94 7.98 22.29
N ASP A 779 25.99 7.19 22.07
CA ASP A 779 27.20 7.64 21.36
C ASP A 779 27.19 7.31 19.87
N ARG A 780 26.27 6.39 19.47
CA ARG A 780 26.20 5.96 18.06
C ARG A 780 25.51 7.00 17.18
N GLY A 781 26.18 7.42 16.08
CA GLY A 781 25.59 8.32 15.08
C GLY A 781 25.59 9.80 15.45
N VAL A 782 26.13 10.17 16.60
CA VAL A 782 26.13 11.56 17.09
C VAL A 782 27.08 12.47 16.29
N SER A 783 28.21 11.94 15.83
CA SER A 783 29.18 12.75 15.06
C SER A 783 28.56 13.25 13.75
N PRO A 784 28.71 14.55 13.40
CA PRO A 784 28.23 15.09 12.12
C PRO A 784 28.74 14.33 10.88
N ALA A 785 29.94 13.76 10.94
CA ALA A 785 30.51 12.96 9.86
C ALA A 785 29.76 11.64 9.59
N TRP A 786 28.95 11.15 10.56
CA TRP A 786 28.23 9.87 10.50
C TRP A 786 26.74 10.02 10.17
N ARG A 787 26.29 11.26 10.02
CA ARG A 787 24.89 11.60 9.73
C ARG A 787 24.54 11.35 8.26
N PRO A 788 23.28 11.16 7.94
CA PRO A 788 22.83 11.09 6.56
C PRO A 788 23.08 12.40 5.79
N TYR A 789 22.88 12.33 4.50
CA TYR A 789 23.02 13.47 3.59
C TYR A 789 22.17 14.68 4.04
N SER A 790 22.76 15.86 3.97
CA SER A 790 22.07 17.16 3.97
C SER A 790 22.87 18.13 3.10
N MET A 791 22.19 18.94 2.29
CA MET A 791 22.86 19.85 1.36
C MET A 791 23.82 20.81 2.05
N SER A 792 23.43 21.36 3.21
CA SER A 792 24.25 22.29 4.01
C SER A 792 25.45 21.63 4.69
N ASN A 793 25.54 20.30 4.74
CA ASN A 793 26.70 19.60 5.30
C ASN A 793 27.85 19.41 4.30
N GLY A 794 27.74 19.92 3.07
CA GLY A 794 28.77 19.85 2.05
C GLY A 794 29.04 18.44 1.50
N LYS A 795 28.11 17.51 1.62
CA LYS A 795 28.19 16.14 1.11
C LYS A 795 27.59 16.02 -0.30
#